data_4daa3f20816cd5145b50c4c238c54b02
#
_entry.id   4daa3f20816cd5145b50c4c238c54b02
#
_cell.length_a   1.000
_cell.length_b   1.000
_cell.length_c   1.000
_cell.angle_alpha   90.00
_cell.angle_beta   90.00
_cell.angle_gamma   90.00
#
_symmetry.space_group_name_H-M   'P 1'
#
loop_
_entity.id
_entity.type
_entity.pdbx_description
1 polymer ?
#
loop_
_entity_poly.entity_id
_entity_poly.type
_entity_poly.pdbx_seq_one_letter_code
_entity_poly.pdbx_strand_id
1 'polypeptide(L)'
;MGVPAEEGGSTTADEDEDEGLTIGGGRLALTKTITKGSVAAIDAPRGQYTLVVVELLAITAILAINVVALVLSAYGPNGTLAIVAGIVTWAYVLILATSRLLLSQTRWRIPRVWNHTATLYGLMWLFSLIIFRSALIHPRSRVAQALIISEFSLNTLLFGIAITTRKGNKAVVLEWENDIEPSREPLASLFSLATFGWVDAIVWQGYKKTFELPDVWNLVPKDKAAAILADYRQLQKTTALTWHLLRYFKGSLLIQCAFAVFSGFFTFAPTLLLKSILEYIEDPGSAPRNVIWLYVILLSFTDILRSYADGQALWLGRKICIRLRAIIIGEIYAKALRRKAAAGNDTVLGDKKDAEDAAKTSKWKKVLGLGGKKKKDDKKPDSDPTTAPEADTTAKGNDEQVNVGTIINLMSVDSFKVSEITAYLHFLFAAAPTQLIVAVYLLYKILGYSSIPGLIVMVILLPVNIAFARGFGRFQKKIMAATDKRIHTTNEVLQNIRIIKFFAWEHRFSNIVNEKRAVELKALRAKYILWAFAVAVWNTVPVVITFFSFLVYTMVEGKPLYPSIAFTAISLFNILRVPLDQLGDMIAHVQESKVSVDRVEEFLNEEETEKYEQLRHDNLDEDGEQMIGFKNATFSWGGKEAEGEEISTAFRLMDVDIKFEIGKLNIIAGPTGSGKTSLLMALLGEMTLIKGKVFLPGGYSREDVRPDPETGLTESVAYCAQQAWLVNANIKENILFAAPFDEKRYKDVIVACALERDLEILDAGDETLVGEKGITLSGGQKQRISLARALYSNSKHILLDDCLSAVDSHTAKWIFDNCIRGPLMIGRTCLLVTHNLALCVPHSRYVVLLDNGKIEIQGPTEEVMASGKLGEDINKSRPGSAAISRIPSRVPSSVGEESGETLIDDAETPNGNNNGKLTKVKSAQREPKPKKDAMEETKAEGGVKWTVVALYLKAMGPWYVSISH
;
A
#
# COMPACT_ATOMS: atom_id res chain seq x y z
N MET A 1 -4.70 37.13 -8.11
CA MET A 1 -5.66 38.07 -8.68
C MET A 1 -7.03 37.40 -8.58
N GLY A 2 -7.88 37.92 -7.69
CA GLY A 2 -9.19 37.40 -7.42
C GLY A 2 -10.15 37.66 -8.57
N VAL A 3 -10.97 36.68 -8.85
CA VAL A 3 -12.14 36.80 -9.73
C VAL A 3 -13.37 36.72 -8.84
N PRO A 4 -14.37 37.63 -9.01
CA PRO A 4 -15.51 37.67 -8.13
C PRO A 4 -16.47 36.50 -8.36
N ALA A 5 -17.12 36.08 -7.28
CA ALA A 5 -18.19 35.11 -7.30
C ALA A 5 -19.39 35.68 -8.02
N GLU A 6 -19.91 35.03 -9.04
CA GLU A 6 -21.23 35.23 -9.56
C GLU A 6 -22.21 34.23 -8.96
N GLU A 7 -23.23 34.76 -8.36
CA GLU A 7 -24.35 34.05 -7.77
C GLU A 7 -25.26 33.39 -8.82
N GLY A 8 -25.71 32.19 -8.49
CA GLY A 8 -27.07 31.70 -8.67
C GLY A 8 -27.64 31.60 -10.06
N GLY A 9 -27.65 30.41 -10.58
CA GLY A 9 -28.57 29.95 -11.61
C GLY A 9 -28.95 28.50 -11.38
N SER A 10 -30.09 28.27 -10.75
CA SER A 10 -30.73 26.95 -10.65
C SER A 10 -31.05 26.44 -12.04
N THR A 11 -30.42 25.36 -12.46
CA THR A 11 -30.90 24.55 -13.58
C THR A 11 -31.12 23.13 -13.10
N THR A 12 -32.35 22.71 -13.30
CA THR A 12 -32.93 21.39 -13.11
C THR A 12 -31.97 20.28 -13.49
N ALA A 13 -31.77 19.37 -12.53
CA ALA A 13 -31.07 18.13 -12.73
C ALA A 13 -31.98 17.21 -13.55
N ASP A 14 -31.47 16.78 -14.72
CA ASP A 14 -31.95 15.58 -15.38
C ASP A 14 -31.53 14.37 -14.56
N GLU A 15 -32.50 13.60 -14.12
CA GLU A 15 -32.34 12.30 -13.46
C GLU A 15 -31.75 11.30 -14.49
N ASP A 16 -30.42 11.13 -14.46
CA ASP A 16 -29.81 9.95 -15.07
C ASP A 16 -29.91 8.79 -14.07
N GLU A 17 -30.65 7.76 -14.45
CA GLU A 17 -30.79 6.48 -13.75
C GLU A 17 -29.42 5.85 -13.51
N ASP A 18 -28.96 5.88 -12.25
CA ASP A 18 -27.79 5.14 -11.79
C ASP A 18 -28.15 3.65 -11.64
N GLU A 19 -27.72 2.83 -12.60
CA GLU A 19 -27.70 1.37 -12.44
C GLU A 19 -26.78 1.00 -11.27
N GLY A 20 -27.37 0.62 -10.15
CA GLY A 20 -26.65 0.22 -8.92
C GLY A 20 -25.94 -1.12 -9.09
N LEU A 21 -24.67 -1.13 -8.82
CA LEU A 21 -23.84 -2.34 -8.75
C LEU A 21 -24.19 -3.16 -7.50
N THR A 22 -24.67 -4.37 -7.72
CA THR A 22 -24.92 -5.37 -6.66
C THR A 22 -23.66 -6.21 -6.45
N ILE A 23 -23.05 -6.13 -5.26
CA ILE A 23 -22.00 -7.06 -4.83
C ILE A 23 -22.53 -7.84 -3.63
N GLY A 24 -22.71 -9.16 -3.81
CA GLY A 24 -22.99 -10.09 -2.72
C GLY A 24 -24.17 -9.69 -1.83
N GLY A 25 -25.36 -9.57 -2.41
CA GLY A 25 -26.63 -9.44 -1.67
C GLY A 25 -26.90 -8.13 -0.92
N GLY A 26 -25.95 -7.20 -0.86
CA GLY A 26 -26.17 -5.86 -0.32
C GLY A 26 -25.95 -4.80 -1.39
N ARG A 27 -26.95 -3.96 -1.67
CA ARG A 27 -26.78 -2.77 -2.48
C ARG A 27 -25.86 -1.80 -1.73
N LEU A 28 -24.57 -1.76 -2.06
CA LEU A 28 -23.73 -0.61 -1.78
C LEU A 28 -24.14 0.47 -2.79
N ALA A 29 -25.13 1.30 -2.44
CA ALA A 29 -25.34 2.55 -3.11
C ALA A 29 -24.07 3.39 -2.88
N LEU A 30 -23.28 3.58 -3.94
CA LEU A 30 -22.29 4.65 -3.99
C LEU A 30 -23.10 5.97 -4.03
N THR A 31 -23.60 6.36 -2.86
CA THR A 31 -24.05 7.74 -2.68
C THR A 31 -22.86 8.61 -2.99
N LYS A 32 -22.97 9.47 -4.02
CA LYS A 32 -22.11 10.62 -4.19
C LYS A 32 -22.09 11.37 -2.86
N THR A 33 -21.21 10.99 -1.97
CA THR A 33 -20.80 11.85 -0.88
C THR A 33 -20.07 13.00 -1.57
N ILE A 34 -20.81 14.08 -1.83
CA ILE A 34 -20.22 15.38 -2.05
C ILE A 34 -19.50 15.68 -0.74
N THR A 35 -18.22 15.31 -0.68
CA THR A 35 -17.34 15.71 0.40
C THR A 35 -17.38 17.23 0.42
N LYS A 36 -17.86 17.82 1.52
CA LYS A 36 -17.81 19.24 1.77
C LYS A 36 -16.37 19.70 1.52
N GLY A 37 -16.14 20.40 0.39
CA GLY A 37 -14.83 20.97 0.10
C GLY A 37 -14.26 20.79 -1.31
N SER A 38 -14.90 20.03 -2.22
CA SER A 38 -14.37 19.96 -3.60
C SER A 38 -14.85 21.19 -4.40
N VAL A 39 -13.93 22.05 -4.80
CA VAL A 39 -14.19 23.13 -5.74
C VAL A 39 -13.87 22.62 -7.14
N ALA A 40 -14.89 22.47 -7.98
CA ALA A 40 -14.68 22.10 -9.37
C ALA A 40 -14.37 23.33 -10.21
N ALA A 41 -13.18 23.41 -10.80
CA ALA A 41 -12.81 24.43 -11.76
C ALA A 41 -12.66 23.82 -13.15
N ILE A 42 -13.16 24.54 -14.18
CA ILE A 42 -12.99 24.11 -15.58
C ILE A 42 -11.82 24.88 -16.17
N ASP A 43 -10.77 24.15 -16.57
CA ASP A 43 -9.63 24.73 -17.26
C ASP A 43 -9.73 24.50 -18.78
N ALA A 44 -10.08 25.56 -19.50
CA ALA A 44 -10.13 25.55 -20.96
C ALA A 44 -8.78 25.92 -21.57
N PRO A 45 -8.37 25.31 -22.70
CA PRO A 45 -7.11 25.65 -23.36
C PRO A 45 -7.08 27.11 -23.79
N ARG A 46 -6.10 27.86 -23.32
CA ARG A 46 -5.92 29.27 -23.76
C ARG A 46 -5.46 29.34 -25.22
N GLY A 47 -5.99 30.27 -25.98
CA GLY A 47 -5.63 30.44 -27.40
C GLY A 47 -6.15 29.34 -28.32
N GLN A 48 -7.13 28.57 -27.93
CA GLN A 48 -7.68 27.48 -28.74
C GLN A 48 -8.17 27.97 -30.11
N TYR A 49 -8.89 29.08 -30.18
CA TYR A 49 -9.38 29.63 -31.43
C TYR A 49 -8.26 30.10 -32.35
N THR A 50 -7.25 30.78 -31.82
CA THR A 50 -6.08 31.23 -32.60
C THR A 50 -5.29 30.07 -33.19
N LEU A 51 -5.09 28.99 -32.42
CA LEU A 51 -4.42 27.79 -32.89
C LEU A 51 -5.21 27.09 -33.99
N VAL A 52 -6.54 26.97 -33.88
CA VAL A 52 -7.37 26.37 -34.93
C VAL A 52 -7.40 27.25 -36.19
N VAL A 53 -7.36 28.58 -36.07
CA VAL A 53 -7.26 29.49 -37.21
C VAL A 53 -5.89 29.33 -37.90
N VAL A 54 -4.79 29.29 -37.16
CA VAL A 54 -3.44 29.06 -37.74
C VAL A 54 -3.38 27.70 -38.43
N GLU A 55 -4.00 26.68 -37.82
CA GLU A 55 -4.09 25.34 -38.39
C GLU A 55 -4.87 25.36 -39.75
N LEU A 56 -6.03 26.02 -39.79
CA LEU A 56 -6.81 26.16 -41.02
C LEU A 56 -6.06 26.92 -42.10
N LEU A 57 -5.36 27.99 -41.76
CA LEU A 57 -4.52 28.73 -42.70
C LEU A 57 -3.37 27.86 -43.22
N ALA A 58 -2.73 27.07 -42.39
CA ALA A 58 -1.68 26.17 -42.84
C ALA A 58 -2.21 25.07 -43.78
N ILE A 59 -3.38 24.47 -43.45
CA ILE A 59 -4.01 23.45 -44.32
C ILE A 59 -4.43 24.04 -45.66
N THR A 60 -5.03 25.23 -45.67
CA THR A 60 -5.43 25.91 -46.94
C THR A 60 -4.20 26.28 -47.77
N ALA A 61 -3.09 26.67 -47.12
CA ALA A 61 -1.84 26.93 -47.83
C ALA A 61 -1.24 25.66 -48.46
N ILE A 62 -1.28 24.52 -47.76
CA ILE A 62 -0.84 23.23 -48.31
C ILE A 62 -1.73 22.80 -49.48
N LEU A 63 -3.04 22.97 -49.36
CA LEU A 63 -3.97 22.72 -50.47
C LEU A 63 -3.63 23.59 -51.72
N ALA A 64 -3.37 24.87 -51.49
CA ALA A 64 -2.96 25.78 -52.58
C ALA A 64 -1.63 25.34 -53.23
N ILE A 65 -0.64 24.93 -52.44
CA ILE A 65 0.63 24.41 -52.95
C ILE A 65 0.41 23.15 -53.81
N ASN A 66 -0.44 22.22 -53.36
CA ASN A 66 -0.75 20.99 -54.12
C ASN A 66 -1.51 21.32 -55.43
N VAL A 67 -2.44 22.30 -55.43
CA VAL A 67 -3.11 22.76 -56.64
C VAL A 67 -2.10 23.40 -57.59
N VAL A 68 -1.21 24.26 -57.14
CA VAL A 68 -0.14 24.86 -57.93
C VAL A 68 0.79 23.77 -58.49
N ALA A 69 1.15 22.77 -57.71
CA ALA A 69 1.93 21.62 -58.15
C ALA A 69 1.25 20.82 -59.29
N LEU A 70 -0.10 20.71 -59.21
CA LEU A 70 -0.91 20.04 -60.22
C LEU A 70 -0.93 20.85 -61.52
N VAL A 71 -1.20 22.15 -61.45
CA VAL A 71 -1.24 23.05 -62.63
C VAL A 71 0.10 23.12 -63.32
N LEU A 72 1.18 23.19 -62.56
CA LEU A 72 2.54 23.24 -63.11
C LEU A 72 3.09 21.86 -63.53
N SER A 73 2.33 20.76 -63.30
CA SER A 73 2.79 19.39 -63.52
C SER A 73 4.19 19.14 -62.94
N ALA A 74 4.46 19.72 -61.73
CA ALA A 74 5.78 19.87 -61.16
C ALA A 74 6.50 18.53 -60.88
N TYR A 75 5.74 17.43 -60.69
CA TYR A 75 6.27 16.10 -60.36
C TYR A 75 6.24 15.13 -61.57
N GLY A 76 5.93 15.65 -62.78
CA GLY A 76 5.86 14.89 -64.00
C GLY A 76 4.62 13.98 -64.12
N PRO A 77 4.44 13.27 -65.24
CA PRO A 77 3.22 12.55 -65.55
C PRO A 77 2.88 11.43 -64.51
N ASN A 78 3.89 10.79 -63.96
CA ASN A 78 3.70 9.74 -62.95
C ASN A 78 3.43 10.30 -61.51
N GLY A 79 3.62 11.62 -61.31
CA GLY A 79 3.39 12.29 -60.02
C GLY A 79 1.99 12.86 -59.87
N THR A 80 1.19 12.95 -60.94
CA THR A 80 -0.16 13.55 -60.90
C THR A 80 -1.11 12.80 -59.93
N LEU A 81 -1.05 11.46 -59.94
CA LEU A 81 -1.86 10.65 -59.00
C LEU A 81 -1.55 10.95 -57.53
N ALA A 82 -0.25 11.13 -57.22
CA ALA A 82 0.18 11.45 -55.85
C ALA A 82 -0.30 12.86 -55.45
N ILE A 83 -0.28 13.84 -56.35
CA ILE A 83 -0.78 15.19 -56.07
C ILE A 83 -2.28 15.16 -55.82
N VAL A 84 -3.05 14.44 -56.68
CA VAL A 84 -4.51 14.31 -56.52
C VAL A 84 -4.85 13.62 -55.17
N ALA A 85 -4.16 12.55 -54.83
CA ALA A 85 -4.30 11.89 -53.53
C ALA A 85 -3.99 12.85 -52.36
N GLY A 86 -2.94 13.66 -52.49
CA GLY A 86 -2.60 14.72 -51.54
C GLY A 86 -3.72 15.76 -51.39
N ILE A 87 -4.29 16.26 -52.48
CA ILE A 87 -5.41 17.21 -52.47
C ILE A 87 -6.62 16.61 -51.76
N VAL A 88 -6.99 15.36 -52.07
CA VAL A 88 -8.13 14.67 -51.41
C VAL A 88 -7.88 14.52 -49.92
N THR A 89 -6.69 14.12 -49.50
CA THR A 89 -6.32 13.94 -48.11
C THR A 89 -6.35 15.26 -47.35
N TRP A 90 -5.79 16.34 -47.90
CA TRP A 90 -5.80 17.64 -47.26
C TRP A 90 -7.18 18.30 -47.24
N ALA A 91 -8.03 18.05 -48.24
CA ALA A 91 -9.41 18.44 -48.22
C ALA A 91 -10.21 17.75 -47.11
N TYR A 92 -9.97 16.44 -46.89
CA TYR A 92 -10.53 15.70 -45.78
C TYR A 92 -10.08 16.27 -44.43
N VAL A 93 -8.79 16.55 -44.28
CA VAL A 93 -8.24 17.18 -43.06
C VAL A 93 -8.83 18.56 -42.82
N LEU A 94 -9.06 19.36 -43.89
CA LEU A 94 -9.73 20.66 -43.80
C LEU A 94 -11.16 20.53 -43.27
N ILE A 95 -11.91 19.54 -43.75
CA ILE A 95 -13.28 19.25 -43.27
C ILE A 95 -13.24 18.88 -41.77
N LEU A 96 -12.29 18.07 -41.35
CA LEU A 96 -12.12 17.72 -39.94
C LEU A 96 -11.78 18.93 -39.06
N ALA A 97 -10.87 19.80 -39.51
CA ALA A 97 -10.46 21.00 -38.79
C ALA A 97 -11.61 22.04 -38.72
N THR A 98 -12.36 22.25 -39.80
CA THR A 98 -13.54 23.13 -39.84
C THR A 98 -14.67 22.59 -38.99
N SER A 99 -14.94 21.29 -39.01
CA SER A 99 -15.92 20.65 -38.15
C SER A 99 -15.58 20.85 -36.64
N ARG A 100 -14.29 20.81 -36.28
CA ARG A 100 -13.85 21.12 -34.92
C ARG A 100 -14.10 22.57 -34.52
N LEU A 101 -13.91 23.51 -35.43
CA LEU A 101 -14.19 24.92 -35.18
C LEU A 101 -15.69 25.16 -34.94
N LEU A 102 -16.54 24.58 -35.78
CA LEU A 102 -18.00 24.71 -35.68
C LEU A 102 -18.61 24.00 -34.48
N LEU A 103 -18.04 22.83 -34.11
CA LEU A 103 -18.55 21.99 -33.01
C LEU A 103 -17.87 22.27 -31.65
N SER A 104 -17.00 23.29 -31.57
CA SER A 104 -16.25 23.61 -30.36
C SER A 104 -17.15 24.03 -29.18
N GLN A 105 -18.38 24.44 -29.42
CA GLN A 105 -19.34 24.83 -28.40
C GLN A 105 -20.18 23.67 -27.86
N THR A 106 -20.18 22.50 -28.51
CA THR A 106 -20.92 21.33 -28.04
C THR A 106 -20.02 20.44 -27.19
N ARG A 107 -20.37 20.36 -25.89
CA ARG A 107 -19.68 19.60 -24.85
C ARG A 107 -19.43 18.14 -25.26
N TRP A 108 -18.19 17.62 -25.01
CA TRP A 108 -17.87 16.22 -24.72
C TRP A 108 -17.60 15.24 -25.87
N ARG A 109 -18.03 15.46 -27.14
CA ARG A 109 -17.88 14.44 -28.20
C ARG A 109 -16.61 14.53 -29.07
N ILE A 110 -15.80 15.56 -28.92
CA ILE A 110 -14.77 15.97 -29.89
C ILE A 110 -13.32 15.45 -29.65
N PRO A 111 -12.91 14.89 -28.50
CA PRO A 111 -11.53 14.41 -28.32
C PRO A 111 -11.07 13.35 -29.34
N ARG A 112 -12.01 12.53 -29.85
CA ARG A 112 -11.73 11.51 -30.83
C ARG A 112 -11.32 12.10 -32.17
N VAL A 113 -11.99 13.17 -32.62
CA VAL A 113 -11.67 13.87 -33.87
C VAL A 113 -10.29 14.52 -33.80
N TRP A 114 -9.95 15.15 -32.66
CA TRP A 114 -8.60 15.69 -32.46
C TRP A 114 -7.51 14.61 -32.52
N ASN A 115 -7.68 13.52 -31.80
CA ASN A 115 -6.71 12.43 -31.80
C ASN A 115 -6.52 11.84 -33.20
N HIS A 116 -7.59 11.72 -34.00
CA HIS A 116 -7.55 11.28 -35.37
C HIS A 116 -6.77 12.29 -36.24
N THR A 117 -7.07 13.58 -36.11
CA THR A 117 -6.37 14.64 -36.85
C THR A 117 -4.88 14.69 -36.48
N ALA A 118 -4.55 14.61 -35.20
CA ALA A 118 -3.16 14.60 -34.75
C ALA A 118 -2.37 13.37 -35.21
N THR A 119 -2.98 12.20 -35.31
CA THR A 119 -2.35 11.01 -35.91
C THR A 119 -2.12 11.21 -37.44
N LEU A 120 -3.08 11.84 -38.14
CA LEU A 120 -2.89 12.16 -39.54
C LEU A 120 -1.73 13.15 -39.75
N TYR A 121 -1.61 14.20 -38.93
CA TYR A 121 -0.47 15.12 -39.00
C TYR A 121 0.86 14.40 -38.79
N GLY A 122 0.93 13.48 -37.83
CA GLY A 122 2.12 12.70 -37.55
C GLY A 122 2.52 11.80 -38.74
N LEU A 123 1.55 11.11 -39.33
CA LEU A 123 1.79 10.27 -40.53
C LEU A 123 2.20 11.12 -41.75
N MET A 124 1.48 12.22 -42.00
CA MET A 124 1.78 13.13 -43.09
C MET A 124 3.17 13.76 -42.96
N TRP A 125 3.55 14.14 -41.74
CA TRP A 125 4.89 14.64 -41.46
C TRP A 125 5.97 13.59 -41.75
N LEU A 126 5.75 12.32 -41.34
CA LEU A 126 6.69 11.23 -41.61
C LEU A 126 6.86 10.97 -43.10
N PHE A 127 5.77 10.92 -43.87
CA PHE A 127 5.84 10.74 -45.32
C PHE A 127 6.46 11.95 -46.03
N SER A 128 6.10 13.17 -45.60
CA SER A 128 6.68 14.39 -46.17
C SER A 128 8.19 14.51 -45.87
N LEU A 129 8.67 13.99 -44.75
CA LEU A 129 10.10 13.92 -44.41
C LEU A 129 10.88 13.04 -45.43
N ILE A 130 10.31 11.89 -45.82
CA ILE A 130 10.91 11.01 -46.83
C ILE A 130 10.98 11.70 -48.18
N ILE A 131 9.91 12.39 -48.59
CA ILE A 131 9.83 13.13 -49.85
C ILE A 131 10.81 14.32 -49.82
N PHE A 132 10.86 15.07 -48.73
CA PHE A 132 11.79 16.18 -48.52
C PHE A 132 13.26 15.74 -48.64
N ARG A 133 13.63 14.60 -48.00
CA ARG A 133 14.96 14.01 -48.17
C ARG A 133 15.27 13.73 -49.65
N SER A 134 14.34 13.08 -50.33
CA SER A 134 14.51 12.75 -51.76
C SER A 134 14.68 14.01 -52.64
N ALA A 135 13.91 15.07 -52.36
CA ALA A 135 14.00 16.35 -53.06
C ALA A 135 15.31 17.11 -52.83
N LEU A 136 15.93 16.91 -51.65
CA LEU A 136 17.24 17.51 -51.35
C LEU A 136 18.39 16.78 -52.03
N ILE A 137 18.31 15.44 -52.11
CA ILE A 137 19.41 14.62 -52.67
C ILE A 137 19.34 14.57 -54.19
N HIS A 138 18.15 14.44 -54.79
CA HIS A 138 17.92 14.31 -56.22
C HIS A 138 16.86 15.31 -56.71
N PRO A 139 17.16 16.61 -56.78
CA PRO A 139 16.19 17.62 -57.21
C PRO A 139 15.86 17.44 -58.70
N ARG A 140 14.59 17.23 -59.04
CA ARG A 140 14.11 17.13 -60.44
C ARG A 140 14.06 18.50 -61.15
N SER A 141 13.51 19.50 -60.42
CA SER A 141 13.46 20.89 -60.84
C SER A 141 13.53 21.84 -59.68
N ARG A 142 14.00 23.04 -59.82
CA ARG A 142 14.03 24.04 -58.73
C ARG A 142 12.64 24.38 -58.24
N VAL A 143 11.62 24.38 -59.08
CA VAL A 143 10.23 24.66 -58.71
C VAL A 143 9.66 23.52 -57.88
N ALA A 144 9.84 22.26 -58.26
CA ALA A 144 9.40 21.10 -57.49
C ALA A 144 10.08 21.04 -56.10
N GLN A 145 11.37 21.36 -56.04
CA GLN A 145 12.12 21.42 -54.79
C GLN A 145 11.55 22.48 -53.84
N ALA A 146 11.30 23.71 -54.35
CA ALA A 146 10.72 24.79 -53.57
C ALA A 146 9.33 24.45 -53.03
N LEU A 147 8.46 23.84 -53.85
CA LEU A 147 7.11 23.40 -53.40
C LEU A 147 7.18 22.34 -52.32
N ILE A 148 8.06 21.32 -52.47
CA ILE A 148 8.22 20.26 -51.42
C ILE A 148 8.78 20.83 -50.14
N ILE A 149 9.75 21.75 -50.18
CA ILE A 149 10.30 22.43 -48.99
C ILE A 149 9.20 23.22 -48.26
N SER A 150 8.38 23.97 -49.02
CA SER A 150 7.28 24.77 -48.46
C SER A 150 6.20 23.88 -47.83
N GLU A 151 5.82 22.80 -48.50
CA GLU A 151 4.87 21.80 -47.95
C GLU A 151 5.39 21.13 -46.70
N PHE A 152 6.66 20.72 -46.65
CA PHE A 152 7.30 20.13 -45.48
C PHE A 152 7.35 21.11 -44.29
N SER A 153 7.64 22.40 -44.58
CA SER A 153 7.67 23.42 -43.52
C SER A 153 6.29 23.62 -42.86
N LEU A 154 5.22 23.66 -43.68
CA LEU A 154 3.84 23.76 -43.16
C LEU A 154 3.40 22.46 -42.43
N ASN A 155 3.78 21.29 -42.96
CA ASN A 155 3.55 20.04 -42.29
C ASN A 155 4.26 19.97 -40.92
N THR A 156 5.49 20.50 -40.84
CA THR A 156 6.23 20.59 -39.56
C THR A 156 5.54 21.52 -38.58
N LEU A 157 4.97 22.64 -39.08
CA LEU A 157 4.15 23.52 -38.24
C LEU A 157 2.90 22.82 -37.72
N LEU A 158 2.15 22.09 -38.54
CA LEU A 158 0.97 21.33 -38.15
C LEU A 158 1.32 20.22 -37.16
N PHE A 159 2.42 19.51 -37.40
CA PHE A 159 2.91 18.50 -36.45
C PHE A 159 3.33 19.13 -35.11
N GLY A 160 4.01 20.28 -35.13
CA GLY A 160 4.35 21.06 -33.93
C GLY A 160 3.10 21.46 -33.13
N ILE A 161 2.04 21.93 -33.80
CA ILE A 161 0.75 22.23 -33.15
C ILE A 161 0.18 20.96 -32.55
N ALA A 162 0.19 19.83 -33.23
CA ALA A 162 -0.38 18.57 -32.73
C ALA A 162 0.31 18.05 -31.47
N ILE A 163 1.63 18.16 -31.39
CA ILE A 163 2.40 17.64 -30.24
C ILE A 163 2.47 18.62 -29.05
N THR A 164 2.36 19.93 -29.31
CA THR A 164 2.48 20.96 -28.26
C THR A 164 1.14 21.35 -27.62
N THR A 165 0.00 21.10 -28.30
CA THR A 165 -1.30 21.38 -27.75
C THR A 165 -1.76 20.30 -26.77
N ARG A 166 -2.67 20.66 -25.87
CA ARG A 166 -3.28 19.75 -24.89
C ARG A 166 -3.92 18.55 -25.59
N LYS A 167 -3.73 17.36 -25.02
CA LYS A 167 -4.33 16.12 -25.55
C LYS A 167 -5.86 16.24 -25.63
N GLY A 168 -6.39 16.01 -26.83
CA GLY A 168 -7.83 16.10 -27.09
C GLY A 168 -8.37 17.50 -27.19
N ASN A 169 -7.59 18.55 -27.00
CA ASN A 169 -7.98 19.96 -27.09
C ASN A 169 -9.32 20.30 -26.39
N LYS A 170 -9.61 19.65 -25.29
CA LYS A 170 -10.84 19.76 -24.50
C LYS A 170 -10.62 20.50 -23.18
N ALA A 171 -11.68 21.10 -22.66
CA ALA A 171 -11.70 21.57 -21.29
C ALA A 171 -11.51 20.39 -20.31
N VAL A 172 -10.77 20.61 -19.25
CA VAL A 172 -10.52 19.63 -18.20
C VAL A 172 -11.15 20.13 -16.93
N VAL A 173 -11.95 19.29 -16.28
CA VAL A 173 -12.50 19.58 -14.95
C VAL A 173 -11.41 19.24 -13.92
N LEU A 174 -11.05 20.23 -13.13
CA LEU A 174 -10.09 20.11 -12.04
C LEU A 174 -10.86 20.14 -10.72
N GLU A 175 -10.80 19.06 -9.97
CA GLU A 175 -11.43 18.94 -8.65
C GLU A 175 -10.37 19.14 -7.56
N TRP A 176 -10.53 20.17 -6.77
CA TRP A 176 -9.75 20.43 -5.57
C TRP A 176 -10.39 19.70 -4.40
N GLU A 177 -9.65 18.85 -3.76
CA GLU A 177 -10.10 18.08 -2.61
C GLU A 177 -9.19 18.41 -1.43
N ASN A 178 -9.77 18.90 -0.33
CA ASN A 178 -9.02 19.34 0.85
C ASN A 178 -7.90 20.34 0.54
N ASP A 179 -8.17 21.32 -0.35
CA ASP A 179 -7.22 22.34 -0.82
C ASP A 179 -5.96 21.80 -1.53
N ILE A 180 -5.93 20.51 -1.88
CA ILE A 180 -4.83 19.89 -2.63
C ILE A 180 -5.01 20.14 -4.13
N GLU A 181 -3.95 20.65 -4.79
CA GLU A 181 -3.95 20.92 -6.23
C GLU A 181 -4.18 19.63 -7.04
N PRO A 182 -5.09 19.61 -8.03
CA PRO A 182 -5.31 18.45 -8.89
C PRO A 182 -4.11 18.17 -9.79
N SER A 183 -3.97 16.90 -10.22
CA SER A 183 -2.88 16.47 -11.11
C SER A 183 -2.87 17.26 -12.42
N ARG A 184 -1.70 17.69 -12.84
CA ARG A 184 -1.47 18.37 -14.14
C ARG A 184 -1.34 17.41 -15.33
N GLU A 185 -1.34 16.09 -15.12
CA GLU A 185 -1.25 15.10 -16.20
C GLU A 185 -2.36 15.29 -17.26
N PRO A 186 -3.65 15.53 -16.92
CA PRO A 186 -4.70 15.76 -17.90
C PRO A 186 -4.52 17.04 -18.75
N LEU A 187 -3.76 18.02 -18.22
CA LEU A 187 -3.46 19.29 -18.90
C LEU A 187 -2.26 19.18 -19.85
N ALA A 188 -1.50 18.09 -19.79
CA ALA A 188 -0.26 17.94 -20.52
C ALA A 188 -0.49 17.73 -22.03
N SER A 189 0.38 18.35 -22.86
CA SER A 189 0.47 18.07 -24.29
C SER A 189 1.12 16.71 -24.54
N LEU A 190 1.02 16.21 -25.80
CA LEU A 190 1.70 14.97 -26.19
C LEU A 190 3.21 15.05 -26.00
N PHE A 191 3.81 16.18 -26.34
CA PHE A 191 5.23 16.43 -26.14
C PHE A 191 5.59 16.42 -24.66
N SER A 192 4.82 17.12 -23.85
CA SER A 192 5.02 17.15 -22.39
C SER A 192 4.84 15.78 -21.73
N LEU A 193 3.88 14.96 -22.20
CA LEU A 193 3.72 13.57 -21.76
C LEU A 193 4.90 12.69 -22.21
N ALA A 194 5.38 12.90 -23.43
CA ALA A 194 6.51 12.16 -23.98
C ALA A 194 7.83 12.44 -23.24
N THR A 195 8.07 13.71 -22.90
CA THR A 195 9.29 14.17 -22.21
C THR A 195 9.15 14.26 -20.69
N PHE A 196 7.96 13.93 -20.14
CA PHE A 196 7.60 14.11 -18.73
C PHE A 196 7.69 15.57 -18.24
N GLY A 197 7.72 16.56 -19.12
CA GLY A 197 7.83 17.98 -18.75
C GLY A 197 6.69 18.52 -17.89
N TRP A 198 5.55 17.82 -17.81
CA TRP A 198 4.46 18.18 -16.90
C TRP A 198 4.81 17.98 -15.41
N VAL A 199 5.83 17.17 -15.13
CA VAL A 199 6.33 16.90 -13.76
C VAL A 199 7.37 17.94 -13.31
N ASP A 200 7.97 18.69 -14.23
CA ASP A 200 9.08 19.61 -13.97
C ASP A 200 8.77 20.60 -12.83
N ALA A 201 7.52 21.10 -12.79
CA ALA A 201 7.10 22.05 -11.76
C ALA A 201 7.24 21.47 -10.34
N ILE A 202 6.82 20.21 -10.16
CA ILE A 202 6.92 19.54 -8.86
C ILE A 202 8.37 19.17 -8.52
N VAL A 203 9.16 18.76 -9.52
CA VAL A 203 10.59 18.46 -9.34
C VAL A 203 11.35 19.70 -8.87
N TRP A 204 11.13 20.88 -9.51
CA TRP A 204 11.73 22.14 -9.09
C TRP A 204 11.29 22.59 -7.70
N GLN A 205 10.04 22.35 -7.35
CA GLN A 205 9.53 22.65 -6.01
C GLN A 205 10.20 21.76 -4.96
N GLY A 206 10.35 20.44 -5.23
CA GLY A 206 11.02 19.50 -4.34
C GLY A 206 12.52 19.75 -4.19
N TYR A 207 13.15 20.37 -5.21
CA TYR A 207 14.53 20.85 -5.07
C TYR A 207 14.65 22.05 -4.10
N LYS A 208 13.63 22.90 -4.04
CA LYS A 208 13.64 24.12 -3.20
C LYS A 208 13.21 23.87 -1.76
N LYS A 209 12.22 23.00 -1.53
CA LYS A 209 11.67 22.68 -0.21
C LYS A 209 11.36 21.20 -0.06
N THR A 210 11.35 20.73 1.18
CA THR A 210 10.82 19.38 1.51
C THR A 210 9.32 19.37 1.28
N PHE A 211 8.83 18.29 0.69
CA PHE A 211 7.39 18.11 0.44
C PHE A 211 6.67 17.65 1.68
N GLU A 212 5.53 18.27 1.95
CA GLU A 212 4.45 17.74 2.78
C GLU A 212 3.30 17.24 1.90
N LEU A 213 2.36 16.51 2.49
CA LEU A 213 1.23 15.92 1.76
C LEU A 213 0.43 16.96 0.94
N PRO A 214 0.14 18.17 1.46
CA PRO A 214 -0.56 19.23 0.73
C PRO A 214 0.21 19.82 -0.46
N ASP A 215 1.53 19.65 -0.50
CA ASP A 215 2.37 20.13 -1.60
C ASP A 215 2.35 19.23 -2.83
N VAL A 216 1.84 18.01 -2.69
CA VAL A 216 1.80 17.02 -3.77
C VAL A 216 0.43 17.05 -4.43
N TRP A 217 0.41 16.99 -5.76
CA TRP A 217 -0.84 16.95 -6.52
C TRP A 217 -1.70 15.75 -6.16
N ASN A 218 -3.02 15.96 -6.15
CA ASN A 218 -3.98 14.87 -5.98
C ASN A 218 -3.92 13.88 -7.15
N LEU A 219 -4.34 12.66 -6.90
CA LEU A 219 -4.39 11.62 -7.93
C LEU A 219 -5.47 11.93 -8.99
N VAL A 220 -5.23 11.45 -10.19
CA VAL A 220 -6.27 11.44 -11.23
C VAL A 220 -7.43 10.56 -10.75
N PRO A 221 -8.72 10.93 -10.93
CA PRO A 221 -9.86 10.17 -10.40
C PRO A 221 -9.84 8.67 -10.69
N LYS A 222 -9.33 8.27 -11.87
CA LYS A 222 -9.16 6.85 -12.25
C LYS A 222 -8.05 6.11 -11.50
N ASP A 223 -7.14 6.82 -10.84
CA ASP A 223 -6.03 6.25 -10.08
C ASP A 223 -6.29 6.27 -8.56
N LYS A 224 -7.48 6.74 -8.12
CA LYS A 224 -7.93 6.64 -6.73
C LYS A 224 -8.25 5.18 -6.38
N ALA A 225 -7.92 4.78 -5.15
CA ALA A 225 -8.06 3.39 -4.70
C ALA A 225 -9.50 2.86 -4.83
N ALA A 226 -10.50 3.67 -4.50
CA ALA A 226 -11.91 3.29 -4.61
C ALA A 226 -12.32 2.96 -6.06
N ALA A 227 -11.92 3.79 -7.03
CA ALA A 227 -12.23 3.56 -8.44
C ALA A 227 -11.52 2.30 -8.98
N ILE A 228 -10.25 2.10 -8.61
CA ILE A 228 -9.48 0.91 -9.02
C ILE A 228 -10.09 -0.36 -8.45
N LEU A 229 -10.47 -0.36 -7.16
CA LEU A 229 -11.08 -1.51 -6.51
C LEU A 229 -12.46 -1.84 -7.08
N ALA A 230 -13.27 -0.81 -7.38
CA ALA A 230 -14.57 -1.00 -8.02
C ALA A 230 -14.42 -1.66 -9.40
N ASP A 231 -13.50 -1.16 -10.25
CA ASP A 231 -13.22 -1.77 -11.56
C ASP A 231 -12.68 -3.21 -11.43
N TYR A 232 -11.79 -3.45 -10.46
CA TYR A 232 -11.20 -4.78 -10.23
C TYR A 232 -12.26 -5.80 -9.81
N ARG A 233 -13.16 -5.43 -8.91
CA ARG A 233 -14.23 -6.31 -8.38
C ARG A 233 -15.31 -6.65 -9.41
N GLN A 234 -15.47 -5.86 -10.47
CA GLN A 234 -16.35 -6.21 -11.60
C GLN A 234 -15.86 -7.46 -12.35
N LEU A 235 -14.56 -7.73 -12.30
CA LEU A 235 -13.99 -8.87 -12.98
C LEU A 235 -14.16 -10.15 -12.13
N GLN A 236 -14.96 -11.10 -12.58
CA GLN A 236 -15.15 -12.37 -11.86
C GLN A 236 -13.84 -13.15 -11.72
N LYS A 237 -13.53 -13.56 -10.49
CA LYS A 237 -12.36 -14.38 -10.16
C LYS A 237 -12.61 -15.83 -10.57
N THR A 238 -11.98 -16.26 -11.66
CA THR A 238 -12.13 -17.62 -12.21
C THR A 238 -10.84 -18.45 -12.10
N THR A 239 -9.71 -17.83 -11.74
CA THR A 239 -8.39 -18.46 -11.76
C THR A 239 -7.59 -18.04 -10.53
N ALA A 240 -6.41 -18.64 -10.32
CA ALA A 240 -5.45 -18.24 -9.31
C ALA A 240 -5.16 -16.72 -9.40
N LEU A 241 -4.88 -16.09 -8.23
CA LEU A 241 -4.71 -14.65 -8.10
C LEU A 241 -3.73 -14.07 -9.12
N THR A 242 -2.60 -14.75 -9.36
CA THR A 242 -1.58 -14.31 -10.33
C THR A 242 -2.17 -14.12 -11.74
N TRP A 243 -2.93 -15.11 -12.25
CA TRP A 243 -3.52 -15.04 -13.58
C TRP A 243 -4.68 -14.04 -13.66
N HIS A 244 -5.42 -13.90 -12.57
CA HIS A 244 -6.49 -12.92 -12.46
C HIS A 244 -5.95 -11.49 -12.55
N LEU A 245 -4.86 -11.17 -11.85
CA LEU A 245 -4.17 -9.89 -11.91
C LEU A 245 -3.58 -9.61 -13.30
N LEU A 246 -2.92 -10.60 -13.92
CA LEU A 246 -2.41 -10.47 -15.29
C LEU A 246 -3.53 -10.22 -16.32
N ARG A 247 -4.68 -10.87 -16.15
CA ARG A 247 -5.85 -10.65 -17.01
C ARG A 247 -6.42 -9.24 -16.88
N TYR A 248 -6.46 -8.71 -15.65
CA TYR A 248 -6.91 -7.34 -15.39
C TYR A 248 -6.02 -6.31 -16.09
N PHE A 249 -4.70 -6.47 -15.98
CA PHE A 249 -3.73 -5.54 -16.56
C PHE A 249 -3.30 -5.85 -18.02
N LYS A 250 -3.89 -6.86 -18.67
CA LYS A 250 -3.45 -7.35 -20.00
C LYS A 250 -3.25 -6.24 -21.03
N GLY A 251 -4.15 -5.27 -21.12
CA GLY A 251 -4.06 -4.18 -22.11
C GLY A 251 -2.85 -3.28 -21.84
N SER A 252 -2.63 -2.88 -20.60
CA SER A 252 -1.49 -2.05 -20.22
C SER A 252 -0.16 -2.78 -20.35
N LEU A 253 -0.13 -4.08 -20.00
CA LEU A 253 1.06 -4.92 -20.17
C LEU A 253 1.43 -5.13 -21.65
N LEU A 254 0.45 -5.32 -22.54
CA LEU A 254 0.71 -5.46 -23.98
C LEU A 254 1.30 -4.17 -24.56
N ILE A 255 0.78 -3.00 -24.19
CA ILE A 255 1.32 -1.71 -24.64
C ILE A 255 2.73 -1.52 -24.10
N GLN A 256 2.97 -1.86 -22.83
CA GLN A 256 4.30 -1.81 -22.21
C GLN A 256 5.30 -2.71 -22.95
N CYS A 257 4.91 -3.95 -23.28
CA CYS A 257 5.73 -4.87 -24.05
C CYS A 257 5.99 -4.36 -25.48
N ALA A 258 5.01 -3.71 -26.13
CA ALA A 258 5.20 -3.14 -27.45
C ALA A 258 6.26 -2.04 -27.45
N PHE A 259 6.24 -1.13 -26.46
CA PHE A 259 7.31 -0.13 -26.30
C PHE A 259 8.67 -0.80 -26.02
N ALA A 260 8.71 -1.86 -25.22
CA ALA A 260 9.93 -2.59 -24.91
C ALA A 260 10.52 -3.31 -26.12
N VAL A 261 9.69 -3.93 -26.97
CA VAL A 261 10.13 -4.52 -28.24
C VAL A 261 10.68 -3.46 -29.15
N PHE A 262 9.98 -2.33 -29.30
CA PHE A 262 10.44 -1.21 -30.11
C PHE A 262 11.79 -0.69 -29.62
N SER A 263 11.97 -0.45 -28.34
CA SER A 263 13.25 -0.05 -27.75
C SER A 263 14.34 -1.10 -27.99
N GLY A 264 13.99 -2.40 -27.85
CA GLY A 264 14.89 -3.51 -28.08
C GLY A 264 15.48 -3.51 -29.50
N PHE A 265 14.68 -3.20 -30.52
CA PHE A 265 15.17 -3.04 -31.91
C PHE A 265 16.07 -1.80 -32.06
N PHE A 266 15.63 -0.65 -31.56
CA PHE A 266 16.38 0.60 -31.68
C PHE A 266 17.69 0.61 -30.89
N THR A 267 17.89 -0.29 -29.93
CA THR A 267 19.16 -0.49 -29.21
C THR A 267 20.32 -0.80 -30.17
N PHE A 268 20.05 -1.44 -31.31
CA PHE A 268 21.09 -1.80 -32.30
C PHE A 268 21.30 -0.75 -33.37
N ALA A 269 20.40 0.20 -33.52
CA ALA A 269 20.49 1.21 -34.60
C ALA A 269 21.78 2.05 -34.52
N PRO A 270 22.23 2.56 -33.34
CA PRO A 270 23.50 3.29 -33.27
C PRO A 270 24.70 2.46 -33.71
N THR A 271 24.73 1.17 -33.33
CA THR A 271 25.84 0.27 -33.74
C THR A 271 25.88 0.02 -35.23
N LEU A 272 24.71 -0.14 -35.86
CA LEU A 272 24.63 -0.32 -37.32
C LEU A 272 24.99 0.97 -38.08
N LEU A 273 24.56 2.13 -37.57
CA LEU A 273 24.95 3.43 -38.16
C LEU A 273 26.44 3.68 -38.02
N LEU A 274 27.03 3.33 -36.86
CA LEU A 274 28.46 3.41 -36.62
C LEU A 274 29.23 2.52 -37.60
N LYS A 275 28.73 1.29 -37.82
CA LYS A 275 29.31 0.38 -38.82
C LYS A 275 29.38 1.05 -40.21
N SER A 276 28.26 1.62 -40.67
CA SER A 276 28.20 2.27 -42.00
C SER A 276 29.08 3.54 -42.08
N ILE A 277 29.27 4.26 -40.96
CA ILE A 277 30.22 5.38 -40.91
C ILE A 277 31.65 4.88 -41.01
N LEU A 278 32.01 3.80 -40.34
CA LEU A 278 33.34 3.21 -40.37
C LEU A 278 33.65 2.60 -41.74
N GLU A 279 32.68 1.94 -42.40
CA GLU A 279 32.82 1.44 -43.78
C GLU A 279 33.14 2.56 -44.78
N TYR A 280 32.51 3.74 -44.62
CA TYR A 280 32.84 4.91 -45.42
C TYR A 280 34.24 5.47 -45.17
N ILE A 281 34.70 5.44 -43.91
CA ILE A 281 36.07 5.88 -43.56
C ILE A 281 37.11 4.93 -44.18
N GLU A 282 36.82 3.64 -44.25
CA GLU A 282 37.67 2.61 -44.86
C GLU A 282 37.66 2.74 -46.39
N ASP A 283 36.50 2.98 -47.00
CA ASP A 283 36.37 3.21 -48.43
C ASP A 283 35.46 4.43 -48.73
N PRO A 284 36.04 5.62 -48.98
CA PRO A 284 35.27 6.84 -49.24
C PRO A 284 34.40 6.79 -50.50
N GLY A 285 34.60 5.79 -51.36
CA GLY A 285 33.77 5.55 -52.55
C GLY A 285 32.47 4.79 -52.29
N SER A 286 32.31 4.18 -51.10
CA SER A 286 31.16 3.33 -50.74
C SER A 286 29.84 4.08 -50.59
N ALA A 287 29.85 5.40 -50.28
CA ALA A 287 28.64 6.20 -50.10
C ALA A 287 28.86 7.69 -50.41
N PRO A 288 27.84 8.45 -50.79
CA PRO A 288 27.94 9.91 -50.93
C PRO A 288 28.17 10.59 -49.58
N ARG A 289 29.03 11.64 -49.55
CA ARG A 289 29.33 12.40 -48.30
C ARG A 289 28.10 12.90 -47.56
N ASN A 290 27.03 13.25 -48.26
CA ASN A 290 25.79 13.76 -47.69
C ASN A 290 25.04 12.67 -46.87
N VAL A 291 25.17 11.39 -47.24
CA VAL A 291 24.56 10.27 -46.54
C VAL A 291 25.23 10.01 -45.20
N ILE A 292 26.53 10.25 -45.11
CA ILE A 292 27.27 10.09 -43.84
C ILE A 292 26.84 11.13 -42.82
N TRP A 293 26.68 12.39 -43.23
CA TRP A 293 26.11 13.40 -42.31
C TRP A 293 24.71 13.05 -41.82
N LEU A 294 23.89 12.44 -42.68
CA LEU A 294 22.60 11.91 -42.29
C LEU A 294 22.76 10.81 -41.21
N TYR A 295 23.72 9.89 -41.38
CA TYR A 295 23.96 8.83 -40.37
C TYR A 295 24.41 9.40 -39.02
N VAL A 296 25.25 10.45 -39.03
CA VAL A 296 25.67 11.14 -37.81
C VAL A 296 24.47 11.78 -37.05
N ILE A 297 23.57 12.45 -37.80
CA ILE A 297 22.37 13.05 -37.24
C ILE A 297 21.41 11.96 -36.72
N LEU A 298 21.24 10.89 -37.51
CA LEU A 298 20.35 9.80 -37.19
C LEU A 298 20.81 9.02 -35.96
N LEU A 299 22.13 8.96 -35.71
CA LEU A 299 22.70 8.34 -34.51
C LEU A 299 22.14 8.95 -33.21
N SER A 300 22.11 10.29 -33.10
CA SER A 300 21.53 10.99 -31.97
C SER A 300 20.00 10.82 -31.89
N PHE A 301 19.33 10.83 -33.05
CA PHE A 301 17.89 10.68 -33.14
C PHE A 301 17.40 9.28 -32.71
N THR A 302 18.13 8.23 -33.07
CA THR A 302 17.80 6.86 -32.66
C THR A 302 17.93 6.64 -31.18
N ASP A 303 18.92 7.25 -30.51
CA ASP A 303 19.05 7.18 -29.05
C ASP A 303 17.94 7.94 -28.33
N ILE A 304 17.50 9.09 -28.82
CA ILE A 304 16.34 9.82 -28.31
C ILE A 304 15.08 8.96 -28.41
N LEU A 305 14.86 8.33 -29.57
CA LEU A 305 13.67 7.50 -29.81
C LEU A 305 13.65 6.24 -28.92
N ARG A 306 14.81 5.62 -28.75
CA ARG A 306 15.00 4.52 -27.81
C ARG A 306 14.69 4.95 -26.37
N SER A 307 15.30 6.06 -25.91
CA SER A 307 15.10 6.58 -24.56
C SER A 307 13.63 6.94 -24.28
N TYR A 308 12.94 7.49 -25.29
CA TYR A 308 11.50 7.72 -25.22
C TYR A 308 10.71 6.42 -25.00
N ALA A 309 11.00 5.39 -25.80
CA ALA A 309 10.29 4.12 -25.70
C ALA A 309 10.55 3.43 -24.35
N ASP A 310 11.80 3.42 -23.86
CA ASP A 310 12.16 2.91 -22.53
C ASP A 310 11.46 3.68 -21.42
N GLY A 311 11.44 5.01 -21.50
CA GLY A 311 10.75 5.89 -20.56
C GLY A 311 9.24 5.60 -20.49
N GLN A 312 8.59 5.44 -21.64
CA GLN A 312 7.14 5.11 -21.69
C GLN A 312 6.86 3.70 -21.17
N ALA A 313 7.70 2.72 -21.49
CA ALA A 313 7.56 1.36 -20.95
C ALA A 313 7.67 1.34 -19.42
N LEU A 314 8.66 2.04 -18.87
CA LEU A 314 8.85 2.16 -17.43
C LEU A 314 7.70 2.91 -16.75
N TRP A 315 7.23 4.02 -17.36
CA TRP A 315 6.10 4.80 -16.84
C TRP A 315 4.82 3.97 -16.76
N LEU A 316 4.48 3.23 -17.81
CA LEU A 316 3.33 2.32 -17.79
C LEU A 316 3.49 1.25 -16.72
N GLY A 317 4.69 0.67 -16.58
CA GLY A 317 4.99 -0.29 -15.52
C GLY A 317 4.81 0.27 -14.11
N ARG A 318 5.25 1.51 -13.87
CA ARG A 318 5.05 2.21 -12.60
C ARG A 318 3.58 2.51 -12.32
N LYS A 319 2.79 2.88 -13.32
CA LYS A 319 1.33 3.03 -13.17
C LYS A 319 0.66 1.70 -12.81
N ILE A 320 1.04 0.60 -13.45
CA ILE A 320 0.56 -0.74 -13.10
C ILE A 320 0.96 -1.08 -11.66
N CYS A 321 2.20 -0.80 -11.26
CA CYS A 321 2.72 -1.04 -9.92
C CYS A 321 1.86 -0.36 -8.84
N ILE A 322 1.55 0.92 -8.99
CA ILE A 322 0.75 1.69 -8.03
C ILE A 322 -0.69 1.14 -7.94
N ARG A 323 -1.32 0.88 -9.10
CA ARG A 323 -2.68 0.32 -9.14
C ARG A 323 -2.74 -1.07 -8.53
N LEU A 324 -1.78 -1.94 -8.86
CA LEU A 324 -1.69 -3.30 -8.31
C LEU A 324 -1.51 -3.27 -6.80
N ARG A 325 -0.67 -2.37 -6.30
CA ARG A 325 -0.46 -2.18 -4.87
C ARG A 325 -1.75 -1.75 -4.16
N ALA A 326 -2.49 -0.82 -4.75
CA ALA A 326 -3.78 -0.37 -4.21
C ALA A 326 -4.80 -1.52 -4.16
N ILE A 327 -4.86 -2.37 -5.20
CA ILE A 327 -5.73 -3.56 -5.22
C ILE A 327 -5.35 -4.52 -4.10
N ILE A 328 -4.08 -4.91 -4.00
CA ILE A 328 -3.63 -5.91 -3.02
C ILE A 328 -3.89 -5.41 -1.59
N ILE A 329 -3.50 -4.18 -1.29
CA ILE A 329 -3.73 -3.59 0.04
C ILE A 329 -5.22 -3.49 0.34
N GLY A 330 -6.03 -3.01 -0.61
CA GLY A 330 -7.47 -2.88 -0.43
C GLY A 330 -8.18 -4.21 -0.22
N GLU A 331 -7.81 -5.25 -0.96
CA GLU A 331 -8.38 -6.59 -0.78
C GLU A 331 -7.94 -7.25 0.54
N ILE A 332 -6.65 -7.10 0.93
CA ILE A 332 -6.18 -7.58 2.24
C ILE A 332 -6.91 -6.86 3.38
N TYR A 333 -7.07 -5.53 3.28
CA TYR A 333 -7.77 -4.74 4.28
C TYR A 333 -9.24 -5.14 4.38
N ALA A 334 -9.95 -5.25 3.26
CA ALA A 334 -11.33 -5.69 3.21
C ALA A 334 -11.50 -7.11 3.79
N LYS A 335 -10.56 -8.02 3.49
CA LYS A 335 -10.55 -9.39 4.04
C LYS A 335 -10.28 -9.39 5.54
N ALA A 336 -9.33 -8.56 6.02
CA ALA A 336 -9.02 -8.45 7.43
C ALA A 336 -10.23 -8.01 8.27
N LEU A 337 -11.08 -7.12 7.73
CA LEU A 337 -12.31 -6.66 8.38
C LEU A 337 -13.43 -7.73 8.41
N ARG A 338 -13.40 -8.68 7.47
CA ARG A 338 -14.41 -9.76 7.37
C ARG A 338 -13.91 -11.08 7.93
N ARG A 339 -12.70 -11.11 8.43
CA ARG A 339 -12.11 -12.31 8.99
C ARG A 339 -12.78 -12.69 10.29
N LYS A 340 -12.86 -13.99 10.56
CA LYS A 340 -13.32 -14.54 11.83
C LYS A 340 -12.36 -14.18 12.96
N ALA A 341 -12.88 -13.82 14.14
CA ALA A 341 -12.04 -13.54 15.29
C ALA A 341 -11.31 -14.82 15.74
N ALA A 342 -10.00 -14.71 15.96
CA ALA A 342 -9.20 -15.85 16.37
C ALA A 342 -9.26 -16.09 17.88
N ALA A 343 -9.51 -17.32 18.25
CA ALA A 343 -9.13 -17.84 19.55
C ALA A 343 -8.05 -18.91 19.33
N GLY A 344 -6.80 -18.55 19.16
CA GLY A 344 -5.78 -19.57 18.99
C GLY A 344 -4.45 -19.15 18.39
N ASN A 345 -3.59 -20.10 18.20
CA ASN A 345 -2.16 -19.96 17.91
C ASN A 345 -1.83 -19.29 16.59
N ASP A 346 -0.79 -18.46 16.59
CA ASP A 346 -0.24 -17.77 15.43
C ASP A 346 0.36 -18.74 14.40
N THR A 347 -0.07 -18.67 13.14
CA THR A 347 0.54 -19.41 12.02
C THR A 347 1.48 -18.57 11.18
N VAL A 348 2.50 -19.23 10.66
CA VAL A 348 3.42 -18.67 9.67
C VAL A 348 2.91 -19.06 8.28
N LEU A 349 2.40 -18.09 7.51
CA LEU A 349 2.00 -18.27 6.11
C LEU A 349 3.18 -18.70 5.23
N GLY A 350 2.98 -19.76 4.44
CA GLY A 350 3.96 -20.25 3.47
C GLY A 350 4.57 -21.61 3.79
N ASP A 351 4.53 -22.10 5.04
CA ASP A 351 5.20 -23.35 5.43
C ASP A 351 4.53 -24.62 4.81
N LYS A 352 3.23 -24.59 4.55
CA LYS A 352 2.51 -25.73 3.95
C LYS A 352 2.92 -25.97 2.49
N LYS A 353 3.10 -24.92 1.69
CA LYS A 353 3.51 -25.04 0.27
C LYS A 353 4.98 -25.42 0.13
N ASP A 354 5.86 -24.89 0.97
CA ASP A 354 7.29 -25.28 0.95
C ASP A 354 7.47 -26.77 1.24
N ALA A 355 6.64 -27.39 2.08
CA ALA A 355 6.64 -28.83 2.35
C ALA A 355 6.11 -29.63 1.14
N GLU A 356 5.06 -29.18 0.45
CA GLU A 356 4.54 -29.82 -0.74
C GLU A 356 5.47 -29.71 -1.96
N ASP A 357 6.07 -28.54 -2.18
CA ASP A 357 7.02 -28.34 -3.28
C ASP A 357 8.34 -29.05 -3.02
N ALA A 358 8.78 -29.18 -1.77
CA ALA A 358 9.88 -30.06 -1.39
C ALA A 358 9.54 -31.54 -1.68
N ALA A 359 8.31 -31.99 -1.42
CA ALA A 359 7.84 -33.32 -1.73
C ALA A 359 7.71 -33.58 -3.25
N LYS A 360 7.21 -32.60 -4.03
CA LYS A 360 7.15 -32.65 -5.50
C LYS A 360 8.55 -32.67 -6.13
N THR A 361 9.46 -31.83 -5.64
CA THR A 361 10.86 -31.79 -6.12
C THR A 361 11.61 -33.08 -5.79
N SER A 362 11.32 -33.72 -4.67
CA SER A 362 11.83 -35.05 -4.32
C SER A 362 11.32 -36.15 -5.26
N LYS A 363 10.01 -36.09 -5.65
CA LYS A 363 9.44 -37.01 -6.65
C LYS A 363 10.07 -36.83 -8.05
N TRP A 364 10.29 -35.59 -8.50
CA TRP A 364 10.94 -35.29 -9.77
C TRP A 364 12.42 -35.71 -9.79
N LYS A 365 13.17 -35.57 -8.69
CA LYS A 365 14.54 -36.07 -8.56
C LYS A 365 14.60 -37.60 -8.61
N LYS A 366 13.59 -38.29 -8.09
CA LYS A 366 13.49 -39.76 -8.22
C LYS A 366 13.16 -40.20 -9.65
N VAL A 367 12.36 -39.44 -10.39
CA VAL A 367 11.99 -39.73 -11.79
C VAL A 367 13.16 -39.48 -12.76
N LEU A 368 14.02 -38.49 -12.46
CA LEU A 368 15.18 -38.13 -13.28
C LEU A 368 16.47 -38.95 -12.94
N GLY A 369 16.39 -39.96 -12.07
CA GLY A 369 17.56 -40.86 -11.78
C GLY A 369 18.76 -40.19 -11.10
N LEU A 370 18.63 -38.97 -10.58
CA LEU A 370 19.71 -38.19 -9.91
C LEU A 370 19.80 -38.41 -8.40
N GLY A 371 19.29 -39.56 -7.93
CA GLY A 371 19.39 -39.97 -6.52
C GLY A 371 20.70 -40.67 -6.21
N GLY A 372 21.73 -39.91 -5.92
CA GLY A 372 22.98 -40.50 -5.38
C GLY A 372 22.74 -41.19 -4.04
N LYS A 373 23.10 -42.47 -3.94
CA LYS A 373 23.11 -43.28 -2.71
C LYS A 373 24.02 -42.61 -1.67
N LYS A 374 23.42 -42.08 -0.60
CA LYS A 374 24.16 -41.76 0.63
C LYS A 374 24.61 -43.10 1.26
N LYS A 375 25.92 -43.32 1.32
CA LYS A 375 26.53 -44.37 2.16
C LYS A 375 26.16 -44.09 3.63
N LYS A 376 25.63 -45.11 4.28
CA LYS A 376 25.52 -45.18 5.73
C LYS A 376 26.94 -45.46 6.25
N ASP A 377 27.53 -44.54 6.96
CA ASP A 377 28.61 -44.81 7.85
C ASP A 377 28.04 -44.97 9.26
N ASP A 378 28.07 -46.22 9.72
CA ASP A 378 27.83 -46.60 11.12
C ASP A 378 29.04 -46.19 11.97
N LYS A 379 28.83 -45.21 12.85
CA LYS A 379 29.64 -45.07 14.09
C LYS A 379 28.70 -44.71 15.23
N LYS A 380 28.63 -45.62 16.19
CA LYS A 380 27.97 -45.48 17.49
C LYS A 380 28.73 -44.48 18.36
N PRO A 381 28.02 -43.69 19.17
CA PRO A 381 28.64 -42.79 20.13
C PRO A 381 28.67 -43.36 21.53
N ASP A 382 29.68 -42.94 22.27
CA ASP A 382 29.66 -42.98 23.73
C ASP A 382 29.05 -41.70 24.35
N SER A 383 28.35 -41.97 25.40
CA SER A 383 27.61 -41.17 26.33
C SER A 383 28.15 -39.81 26.76
N ASP A 384 27.29 -38.78 26.83
CA ASP A 384 26.89 -38.10 28.06
C ASP A 384 25.64 -37.21 27.87
N PRO A 385 24.70 -37.20 28.85
CA PRO A 385 23.43 -36.61 28.74
C PRO A 385 23.35 -35.24 29.44
N THR A 386 23.27 -34.13 28.74
CA THR A 386 22.68 -32.91 29.31
C THR A 386 22.24 -31.95 28.21
N THR A 387 20.95 -31.57 28.33
CA THR A 387 20.27 -30.48 27.59
C THR A 387 20.06 -30.65 26.08
N ALA A 388 19.08 -31.45 25.75
CA ALA A 388 18.27 -31.26 24.55
C ALA A 388 17.13 -30.28 24.83
N PRO A 389 16.81 -29.34 23.93
CA PRO A 389 15.51 -28.67 23.96
C PRO A 389 14.47 -29.67 23.45
N GLU A 390 13.48 -29.90 24.23
CA GLU A 390 12.30 -30.70 23.92
C GLU A 390 11.66 -30.18 22.64
N ALA A 391 11.65 -31.03 21.62
CA ALA A 391 10.76 -30.85 20.48
C ALA A 391 9.36 -31.26 20.99
N ASP A 392 8.58 -30.24 21.26
CA ASP A 392 7.16 -30.37 21.57
C ASP A 392 6.43 -30.91 20.34
N THR A 393 6.25 -32.22 20.30
CA THR A 393 5.29 -32.87 19.43
C THR A 393 3.94 -32.82 20.13
N THR A 394 3.29 -31.65 20.07
CA THR A 394 1.90 -31.51 20.45
C THR A 394 1.05 -31.31 19.19
N ALA A 395 0.16 -32.24 19.02
CA ALA A 395 -1.12 -32.27 18.34
C ALA A 395 -1.39 -31.12 17.31
N LYS A 396 -1.47 -31.51 16.05
CA LYS A 396 -2.07 -30.73 14.96
C LYS A 396 -3.55 -30.50 15.25
N GLY A 397 -3.88 -29.34 15.78
CA GLY A 397 -5.22 -28.78 15.76
C GLY A 397 -5.31 -27.81 14.58
N ASN A 398 -6.40 -27.91 13.83
CA ASN A 398 -6.60 -27.23 12.53
C ASN A 398 -6.98 -25.75 12.62
N ASP A 399 -6.74 -25.04 13.73
CA ASP A 399 -7.16 -23.64 13.90
C ASP A 399 -5.97 -22.67 13.99
N GLU A 400 -5.09 -22.73 13.00
CA GLU A 400 -3.97 -21.83 12.86
C GLU A 400 -4.40 -20.55 12.11
N GLN A 401 -4.55 -19.42 12.79
CA GLN A 401 -4.89 -18.14 12.16
C GLN A 401 -3.70 -17.17 12.10
N VAL A 402 -3.73 -16.34 11.06
CA VAL A 402 -2.66 -15.36 10.78
C VAL A 402 -2.72 -14.20 11.77
N ASN A 403 -1.59 -13.87 12.39
CA ASN A 403 -1.43 -12.78 13.35
C ASN A 403 -1.56 -11.39 12.66
N VAL A 404 -2.00 -10.36 13.40
CA VAL A 404 -2.06 -8.96 12.96
C VAL A 404 -0.72 -8.47 12.39
N GLY A 405 0.41 -8.85 13.00
CA GLY A 405 1.75 -8.54 12.47
C GLY A 405 1.99 -9.10 11.08
N THR A 406 1.49 -10.29 10.78
CA THR A 406 1.58 -10.90 9.44
C THR A 406 0.69 -10.17 8.44
N ILE A 407 -0.52 -9.74 8.82
CA ILE A 407 -1.39 -8.93 7.96
C ILE A 407 -0.72 -7.61 7.59
N ILE A 408 -0.10 -6.93 8.55
CA ILE A 408 0.68 -5.71 8.30
C ILE A 408 1.85 -5.99 7.35
N ASN A 409 2.56 -7.12 7.49
CA ASN A 409 3.61 -7.53 6.57
C ASN A 409 3.09 -7.81 5.16
N LEU A 410 1.93 -8.47 5.02
CA LEU A 410 1.29 -8.68 3.72
C LEU A 410 0.95 -7.34 3.04
N MET A 411 0.43 -6.36 3.79
CA MET A 411 0.09 -5.04 3.26
C MET A 411 1.30 -4.18 2.94
N SER A 412 2.37 -4.24 3.73
CA SER A 412 3.54 -3.35 3.59
C SER A 412 4.65 -3.95 2.74
N VAL A 413 5.05 -5.20 3.00
CA VAL A 413 6.22 -5.84 2.39
C VAL A 413 5.82 -6.67 1.18
N ASP A 414 4.87 -7.59 1.33
CA ASP A 414 4.49 -8.50 0.25
C ASP A 414 3.78 -7.75 -0.89
N SER A 415 2.90 -6.81 -0.58
CA SER A 415 2.25 -5.96 -1.59
C SER A 415 3.27 -5.14 -2.40
N PHE A 416 4.33 -4.64 -1.74
CA PHE A 416 5.41 -3.92 -2.41
C PHE A 416 6.19 -4.85 -3.36
N LYS A 417 6.60 -6.04 -2.90
CA LYS A 417 7.34 -7.01 -3.72
C LYS A 417 6.56 -7.45 -4.96
N VAL A 418 5.26 -7.71 -4.79
CA VAL A 418 4.39 -8.09 -5.91
C VAL A 418 4.19 -6.96 -6.90
N SER A 419 4.02 -5.75 -6.40
CA SER A 419 3.77 -4.59 -7.28
C SER A 419 5.02 -4.12 -8.01
N GLU A 420 6.18 -4.10 -7.35
CA GLU A 420 7.43 -3.59 -7.90
C GLU A 420 7.89 -4.35 -9.14
N ILE A 421 7.69 -5.67 -9.18
CA ILE A 421 8.09 -6.49 -10.32
C ILE A 421 7.40 -6.07 -11.61
N THR A 422 6.17 -5.55 -11.55
CA THR A 422 5.42 -5.14 -12.75
C THR A 422 6.08 -3.97 -13.49
N ALA A 423 6.85 -3.15 -12.78
CA ALA A 423 7.62 -2.07 -13.39
C ALA A 423 8.67 -2.59 -14.37
N TYR A 424 9.22 -3.78 -14.12
CA TYR A 424 10.32 -4.38 -14.89
C TYR A 424 9.91 -5.63 -15.69
N LEU A 425 8.68 -6.09 -15.58
CA LEU A 425 8.21 -7.33 -16.20
C LEU A 425 8.36 -7.32 -17.73
N HIS A 426 8.20 -6.15 -18.37
CA HIS A 426 8.39 -5.96 -19.80
C HIS A 426 9.82 -6.24 -20.25
N PHE A 427 10.80 -6.05 -19.39
CA PHE A 427 12.18 -6.37 -19.67
C PHE A 427 12.36 -7.88 -19.87
N LEU A 428 11.82 -8.69 -18.94
CA LEU A 428 11.94 -10.15 -18.99
C LEU A 428 11.22 -10.76 -20.21
N PHE A 429 9.99 -10.31 -20.51
CA PHE A 429 9.14 -10.94 -21.52
C PHE A 429 9.26 -10.32 -22.92
N ALA A 430 9.73 -9.09 -23.04
CA ALA A 430 9.77 -8.37 -24.31
C ALA A 430 11.18 -7.87 -24.66
N ALA A 431 11.81 -7.02 -23.85
CA ALA A 431 13.06 -6.39 -24.20
C ALA A 431 14.21 -7.40 -24.32
N ALA A 432 14.44 -8.22 -23.30
CA ALA A 432 15.56 -9.17 -23.29
C ALA A 432 15.47 -10.22 -24.42
N PRO A 433 14.32 -10.91 -24.65
CA PRO A 433 14.20 -11.82 -25.78
C PRO A 433 14.44 -11.14 -27.13
N THR A 434 13.89 -9.94 -27.36
CA THR A 434 14.09 -9.18 -28.58
C THR A 434 15.55 -8.83 -28.78
N GLN A 435 16.21 -8.30 -27.74
CA GLN A 435 17.63 -7.95 -27.79
C GLN A 435 18.51 -9.18 -28.08
N LEU A 436 18.24 -10.32 -27.42
CA LEU A 436 19.00 -11.54 -27.64
C LEU A 436 18.85 -12.07 -29.07
N ILE A 437 17.62 -12.12 -29.58
CA ILE A 437 17.36 -12.62 -30.94
C ILE A 437 18.03 -11.71 -31.99
N VAL A 438 17.85 -10.39 -31.89
CA VAL A 438 18.41 -9.44 -32.83
C VAL A 438 19.94 -9.41 -32.76
N ALA A 439 20.54 -9.46 -31.55
CA ALA A 439 21.98 -9.49 -31.37
C ALA A 439 22.63 -10.73 -32.01
N VAL A 440 22.06 -11.92 -31.74
CA VAL A 440 22.56 -13.16 -32.32
C VAL A 440 22.47 -13.15 -33.84
N TYR A 441 21.34 -12.64 -34.40
CA TYR A 441 21.17 -12.50 -35.84
C TYR A 441 22.20 -11.54 -36.46
N LEU A 442 22.43 -10.38 -35.86
CA LEU A 442 23.41 -9.41 -36.36
C LEU A 442 24.84 -9.90 -36.23
N LEU A 443 25.20 -10.56 -35.11
CA LEU A 443 26.51 -11.16 -34.93
C LEU A 443 26.80 -12.21 -36.00
N TYR A 444 25.82 -13.08 -36.31
CA TYR A 444 25.96 -14.05 -37.38
C TYR A 444 26.12 -13.40 -38.77
N LYS A 445 25.38 -12.30 -39.00
CA LYS A 445 25.51 -11.55 -40.30
C LYS A 445 26.88 -10.87 -40.47
N ILE A 446 27.52 -10.44 -39.39
CA ILE A 446 28.78 -9.68 -39.44
C ILE A 446 30.00 -10.60 -39.33
N LEU A 447 29.99 -11.56 -38.39
CA LEU A 447 31.12 -12.46 -38.10
C LEU A 447 30.98 -13.84 -38.78
N GLY A 448 29.79 -14.19 -39.30
CA GLY A 448 29.51 -15.54 -39.78
C GLY A 448 29.64 -16.60 -38.68
N TYR A 449 30.29 -17.71 -39.03
CA TYR A 449 30.54 -18.82 -38.06
C TYR A 449 31.47 -18.45 -36.94
N SER A 450 32.30 -17.42 -37.08
CA SER A 450 33.19 -16.93 -36.00
C SER A 450 32.47 -16.31 -34.82
N SER A 451 31.13 -16.11 -34.92
CA SER A 451 30.29 -15.72 -33.78
C SER A 451 29.99 -16.87 -32.81
N ILE A 452 30.10 -18.13 -33.28
CA ILE A 452 29.73 -19.31 -32.49
C ILE A 452 30.54 -19.46 -31.20
N PRO A 453 31.88 -19.31 -31.17
CA PRO A 453 32.63 -19.39 -29.92
C PRO A 453 32.12 -18.39 -28.85
N GLY A 454 31.84 -17.16 -29.28
CA GLY A 454 31.26 -16.15 -28.39
C GLY A 454 29.92 -16.57 -27.78
N LEU A 455 29.03 -17.13 -28.60
CA LEU A 455 27.74 -17.64 -28.14
C LEU A 455 27.88 -18.83 -27.20
N ILE A 456 28.80 -19.74 -27.44
CA ILE A 456 29.11 -20.88 -26.55
C ILE A 456 29.56 -20.38 -25.17
N VAL A 457 30.50 -19.42 -25.13
CA VAL A 457 30.94 -18.83 -23.85
C VAL A 457 29.78 -18.18 -23.11
N MET A 458 28.84 -17.49 -23.80
CA MET A 458 27.65 -16.91 -23.17
C MET A 458 26.69 -17.96 -22.60
N VAL A 459 26.48 -19.07 -23.30
CA VAL A 459 25.67 -20.18 -22.80
C VAL A 459 26.30 -20.81 -21.56
N ILE A 460 27.63 -20.96 -21.52
CA ILE A 460 28.36 -21.44 -20.35
C ILE A 460 28.25 -20.45 -19.17
N LEU A 461 28.12 -19.17 -19.43
CA LEU A 461 27.99 -18.14 -18.41
C LEU A 461 26.62 -18.20 -17.68
N LEU A 462 25.55 -18.67 -18.32
CA LEU A 462 24.22 -18.76 -17.69
C LEU A 462 24.22 -19.59 -16.41
N PRO A 463 24.71 -20.84 -16.36
CA PRO A 463 24.80 -21.60 -15.12
C PRO A 463 25.73 -20.96 -14.07
N VAL A 464 26.77 -20.24 -14.50
CA VAL A 464 27.65 -19.49 -13.59
C VAL A 464 26.87 -18.34 -12.91
N ASN A 465 26.12 -17.57 -13.69
CA ASN A 465 25.25 -16.51 -13.15
C ASN A 465 24.20 -17.07 -12.17
N ILE A 466 23.59 -18.21 -12.49
CA ILE A 466 22.67 -18.89 -11.59
C ILE A 466 23.36 -19.32 -10.29
N ALA A 467 24.61 -19.80 -10.37
CA ALA A 467 25.40 -20.17 -9.20
C ALA A 467 25.69 -18.95 -8.30
N PHE A 468 26.06 -17.81 -8.90
CA PHE A 468 26.22 -16.55 -8.17
C PHE A 468 24.93 -16.09 -7.52
N ALA A 469 23.81 -16.09 -8.25
CA ALA A 469 22.49 -15.72 -7.72
C ALA A 469 22.08 -16.57 -6.51
N ARG A 470 22.28 -17.90 -6.59
CA ARG A 470 22.07 -18.82 -5.45
C ARG A 470 23.01 -18.53 -4.28
N GLY A 471 24.26 -18.19 -4.57
CA GLY A 471 25.24 -17.77 -3.57
C GLY A 471 24.81 -16.51 -2.84
N PHE A 472 24.42 -15.48 -3.57
CA PHE A 472 23.88 -14.23 -3.02
C PHE A 472 22.63 -14.46 -2.16
N GLY A 473 21.71 -15.29 -2.62
CA GLY A 473 20.52 -15.65 -1.84
C GLY A 473 20.83 -16.32 -0.51
N ARG A 474 21.81 -17.25 -0.49
CA ARG A 474 22.27 -17.92 0.76
C ARG A 474 22.91 -16.94 1.74
N PHE A 475 23.78 -16.04 1.25
CA PHE A 475 24.39 -15.03 2.10
C PHE A 475 23.37 -14.00 2.57
N GLN A 476 22.42 -13.61 1.72
CA GLN A 476 21.36 -12.69 2.10
C GLN A 476 20.50 -13.26 3.24
N LYS A 477 20.10 -14.54 3.17
CA LYS A 477 19.37 -15.20 4.27
C LYS A 477 20.20 -15.19 5.57
N LYS A 478 21.50 -15.45 5.51
CA LYS A 478 22.37 -15.38 6.69
C LYS A 478 22.50 -13.98 7.27
N ILE A 479 22.59 -12.96 6.40
CA ILE A 479 22.64 -11.55 6.82
C ILE A 479 21.33 -11.19 7.50
N MET A 480 20.17 -11.48 6.89
CA MET A 480 18.87 -11.18 7.47
C MET A 480 18.69 -11.82 8.83
N ALA A 481 19.01 -13.12 8.99
CA ALA A 481 18.92 -13.80 10.28
C ALA A 481 19.84 -13.18 11.35
N ALA A 482 21.04 -12.69 10.97
CA ALA A 482 21.92 -11.99 11.89
C ALA A 482 21.40 -10.57 12.22
N THR A 483 20.84 -9.87 11.23
CA THR A 483 20.20 -8.56 11.38
C THR A 483 19.01 -8.64 12.32
N ASP A 484 18.13 -9.64 12.15
CA ASP A 484 16.95 -9.85 12.99
C ASP A 484 17.35 -10.07 14.46
N LYS A 485 18.36 -10.91 14.71
CA LYS A 485 18.88 -11.12 16.07
C LYS A 485 19.42 -9.83 16.69
N ARG A 486 20.12 -9.01 15.90
CA ARG A 486 20.63 -7.72 16.38
C ARG A 486 19.50 -6.73 16.65
N ILE A 487 18.53 -6.61 15.74
CA ILE A 487 17.38 -5.70 15.88
C ILE A 487 16.56 -6.10 17.09
N HIS A 488 16.29 -7.40 17.29
CA HIS A 488 15.57 -7.89 18.47
C HIS A 488 16.27 -7.46 19.77
N THR A 489 17.59 -7.72 19.88
CA THR A 489 18.38 -7.30 21.05
C THR A 489 18.38 -5.77 21.21
N THR A 490 18.49 -5.02 20.10
CA THR A 490 18.45 -3.53 20.15
C THR A 490 17.08 -3.02 20.62
N ASN A 491 15.98 -3.60 20.17
CA ASN A 491 14.64 -3.25 20.60
C ASN A 491 14.44 -3.55 22.10
N GLU A 492 14.90 -4.69 22.57
CA GLU A 492 14.87 -5.05 23.99
C GLU A 492 15.63 -4.02 24.84
N VAL A 493 16.80 -3.60 24.40
CA VAL A 493 17.60 -2.54 25.04
C VAL A 493 16.84 -1.20 25.05
N LEU A 494 16.26 -0.81 23.92
CA LEU A 494 15.55 0.47 23.80
C LEU A 494 14.26 0.49 24.62
N GLN A 495 13.51 -0.59 24.67
CA GLN A 495 12.30 -0.71 25.48
C GLN A 495 12.59 -0.58 26.97
N ASN A 496 13.75 -1.07 27.42
CA ASN A 496 14.18 -1.05 28.80
C ASN A 496 15.25 0.01 29.08
N ILE A 497 15.37 1.06 28.27
CA ILE A 497 16.46 2.04 28.32
C ILE A 497 16.57 2.74 29.67
N ARG A 498 15.44 2.99 30.36
CA ARG A 498 15.41 3.62 31.68
C ARG A 498 16.08 2.73 32.73
N ILE A 499 15.78 1.43 32.73
CA ILE A 499 16.37 0.46 33.65
C ILE A 499 17.87 0.35 33.41
N ILE A 500 18.28 0.27 32.14
CA ILE A 500 19.71 0.20 31.78
C ILE A 500 20.47 1.43 32.25
N LYS A 501 19.87 2.62 32.15
CA LYS A 501 20.47 3.86 32.64
C LYS A 501 20.52 3.93 34.17
N PHE A 502 19.49 3.46 34.87
CA PHE A 502 19.50 3.44 36.33
C PHE A 502 20.57 2.52 36.92
N PHE A 503 20.88 1.42 36.22
CA PHE A 503 21.94 0.49 36.63
C PHE A 503 23.31 0.77 36.00
N ALA A 504 23.45 1.81 35.18
CA ALA A 504 24.68 2.19 34.46
C ALA A 504 25.25 1.02 33.61
N TRP A 505 24.38 0.25 32.95
CA TRP A 505 24.76 -0.93 32.15
C TRP A 505 24.95 -0.61 30.66
N GLU A 506 25.07 0.64 30.27
CA GLU A 506 25.17 1.08 28.87
C GLU A 506 26.32 0.40 28.13
N HIS A 507 27.50 0.34 28.75
CA HIS A 507 28.66 -0.31 28.13
C HIS A 507 28.45 -1.81 27.92
N ARG A 508 27.80 -2.50 28.85
CA ARG A 508 27.54 -3.93 28.76
C ARG A 508 26.61 -4.24 27.61
N PHE A 509 25.50 -3.52 27.52
CA PHE A 509 24.52 -3.72 26.43
C PHE A 509 25.04 -3.25 25.09
N SER A 510 25.82 -2.16 25.03
CA SER A 510 26.53 -1.75 23.82
C SER A 510 27.45 -2.85 23.29
N ASN A 511 28.21 -3.51 24.17
CA ASN A 511 29.07 -4.63 23.77
C ASN A 511 28.26 -5.81 23.22
N ILE A 512 27.13 -6.18 23.86
CA ILE A 512 26.26 -7.25 23.40
C ILE A 512 25.72 -6.95 21.99
N VAL A 513 25.25 -5.71 21.74
CA VAL A 513 24.78 -5.30 20.42
C VAL A 513 25.91 -5.31 19.39
N ASN A 514 27.12 -4.84 19.78
CA ASN A 514 28.30 -4.84 18.92
C ASN A 514 28.78 -6.25 18.55
N GLU A 515 28.70 -7.22 19.46
CA GLU A 515 28.98 -8.63 19.15
C GLU A 515 28.01 -9.18 18.11
N LYS A 516 26.69 -8.90 18.24
CA LYS A 516 25.71 -9.29 17.23
C LYS A 516 25.99 -8.58 15.89
N ARG A 517 26.40 -7.29 15.93
CA ARG A 517 26.81 -6.55 14.73
C ARG A 517 28.07 -7.15 14.08
N ALA A 518 29.02 -7.60 14.84
CA ALA A 518 30.22 -8.25 14.30
C ALA A 518 29.88 -9.53 13.50
N VAL A 519 28.92 -10.33 13.97
CA VAL A 519 28.41 -11.52 13.25
C VAL A 519 27.75 -11.11 11.93
N GLU A 520 26.91 -10.08 11.94
CA GLU A 520 26.26 -9.53 10.75
C GLU A 520 27.30 -9.03 9.73
N LEU A 521 28.29 -8.26 10.19
CA LEU A 521 29.38 -7.76 9.33
C LEU A 521 30.22 -8.87 8.72
N LYS A 522 30.47 -9.97 9.45
CA LYS A 522 31.17 -11.14 8.91
C LYS A 522 30.41 -11.79 7.76
N ALA A 523 29.09 -11.90 7.89
CA ALA A 523 28.22 -12.40 6.81
C ALA A 523 28.19 -11.45 5.61
N LEU A 524 28.11 -10.14 5.87
CA LEU A 524 28.13 -9.09 4.86
C LEU A 524 29.47 -9.09 4.08
N ARG A 525 30.61 -9.20 4.78
CA ARG A 525 31.93 -9.33 4.15
C ARG A 525 32.00 -10.52 3.19
N ALA A 526 31.44 -11.66 3.58
CA ALA A 526 31.42 -12.84 2.71
C ALA A 526 30.59 -12.60 1.44
N LYS A 527 29.47 -11.88 1.56
CA LYS A 527 28.65 -11.46 0.41
C LYS A 527 29.44 -10.54 -0.54
N TYR A 528 30.16 -9.55 -0.01
CA TYR A 528 30.94 -8.63 -0.83
C TYR A 528 32.14 -9.31 -1.51
N ILE A 529 32.78 -10.27 -0.87
CA ILE A 529 33.83 -11.07 -1.52
C ILE A 529 33.25 -11.84 -2.73
N LEU A 530 32.08 -12.47 -2.55
CA LEU A 530 31.43 -13.15 -3.66
C LEU A 530 31.01 -12.15 -4.77
N TRP A 531 30.57 -10.94 -4.37
CA TRP A 531 30.23 -9.89 -5.32
C TRP A 531 31.45 -9.42 -6.13
N ALA A 532 32.59 -9.21 -5.48
CA ALA A 532 33.84 -8.86 -6.16
C ALA A 532 34.26 -9.92 -7.19
N PHE A 533 34.12 -11.21 -6.83
CA PHE A 533 34.35 -12.31 -7.78
C PHE A 533 33.37 -12.26 -8.96
N ALA A 534 32.09 -12.03 -8.71
CA ALA A 534 31.11 -11.96 -9.76
C ALA A 534 31.42 -10.79 -10.72
N VAL A 535 31.75 -9.60 -10.20
CA VAL A 535 32.14 -8.44 -10.98
C VAL A 535 33.38 -8.70 -11.82
N ALA A 536 34.40 -9.36 -11.27
CA ALA A 536 35.60 -9.75 -12.00
C ALA A 536 35.25 -10.68 -13.19
N VAL A 537 34.43 -11.70 -12.96
CA VAL A 537 33.95 -12.59 -14.03
C VAL A 537 33.18 -11.80 -15.09
N TRP A 538 32.21 -10.97 -14.68
CA TRP A 538 31.38 -10.20 -15.60
C TRP A 538 32.17 -9.22 -16.48
N ASN A 539 33.24 -8.63 -15.96
CA ASN A 539 34.11 -7.74 -16.75
C ASN A 539 35.09 -8.50 -17.65
N THR A 540 35.53 -9.70 -17.26
CA THR A 540 36.46 -10.50 -18.06
C THR A 540 35.77 -11.19 -19.24
N VAL A 541 34.53 -11.62 -19.09
CA VAL A 541 33.77 -12.38 -20.09
C VAL A 541 33.70 -11.71 -21.47
N PRO A 542 33.35 -10.42 -21.63
CA PRO A 542 33.31 -9.78 -22.94
C PRO A 542 34.66 -9.79 -23.64
N VAL A 543 35.75 -9.64 -22.88
CA VAL A 543 37.11 -9.69 -23.43
C VAL A 543 37.43 -11.09 -23.98
N VAL A 544 37.10 -12.12 -23.20
CA VAL A 544 37.29 -13.53 -23.59
C VAL A 544 36.47 -13.88 -24.85
N ILE A 545 35.18 -13.45 -24.87
CA ILE A 545 34.32 -13.66 -26.04
C ILE A 545 34.88 -13.02 -27.28
N THR A 546 35.29 -11.75 -27.18
CA THR A 546 35.87 -11.01 -28.32
C THR A 546 37.14 -11.64 -28.80
N PHE A 547 38.03 -12.05 -27.88
CA PHE A 547 39.30 -12.69 -28.19
C PHE A 547 39.07 -13.98 -28.99
N PHE A 548 38.24 -14.90 -28.48
CA PHE A 548 38.03 -16.18 -29.17
C PHE A 548 37.28 -15.99 -30.49
N SER A 549 36.32 -15.06 -30.59
CA SER A 549 35.62 -14.79 -31.82
C SER A 549 36.54 -14.21 -32.90
N PHE A 550 37.43 -13.27 -32.55
CA PHE A 550 38.38 -12.71 -33.50
C PHE A 550 39.50 -13.67 -33.86
N LEU A 551 39.96 -14.51 -32.92
CA LEU A 551 40.92 -15.58 -33.18
C LEU A 551 40.38 -16.55 -34.24
N VAL A 552 39.12 -16.97 -34.13
CA VAL A 552 38.49 -17.84 -35.13
C VAL A 552 38.31 -17.09 -36.48
N TYR A 553 37.91 -15.82 -36.44
CA TYR A 553 37.73 -15.00 -37.64
C TYR A 553 39.01 -14.82 -38.43
N THR A 554 40.14 -14.57 -37.75
CA THR A 554 41.41 -14.28 -38.42
C THR A 554 42.24 -15.53 -38.72
N MET A 555 42.30 -16.49 -37.77
CA MET A 555 43.16 -17.69 -37.86
C MET A 555 42.49 -18.86 -38.58
N VAL A 556 41.18 -19.07 -38.35
CA VAL A 556 40.44 -20.21 -38.89
C VAL A 556 39.76 -19.84 -40.24
N GLU A 557 39.06 -18.69 -40.32
CA GLU A 557 38.43 -18.26 -41.56
C GLU A 557 39.34 -17.46 -42.47
N GLY A 558 40.53 -17.04 -42.02
CA GLY A 558 41.55 -16.33 -42.77
C GLY A 558 41.12 -14.97 -43.30
N LYS A 559 40.09 -14.36 -42.69
CA LYS A 559 39.53 -13.06 -43.16
C LYS A 559 40.27 -11.90 -42.52
N PRO A 560 40.50 -10.78 -43.25
CA PRO A 560 41.09 -9.58 -42.68
C PRO A 560 40.10 -8.91 -41.70
N LEU A 561 40.59 -8.51 -40.54
CA LEU A 561 39.77 -7.84 -39.50
C LEU A 561 39.78 -6.32 -39.73
N TYR A 562 38.77 -5.80 -40.43
CA TYR A 562 38.57 -4.38 -40.63
C TYR A 562 38.00 -3.69 -39.35
N PRO A 563 38.35 -2.42 -39.12
CA PRO A 563 37.79 -1.63 -38.00
C PRO A 563 36.26 -1.62 -37.92
N SER A 564 35.58 -1.53 -39.05
CA SER A 564 34.12 -1.55 -39.17
C SER A 564 33.54 -2.85 -38.61
N ILE A 565 34.16 -3.99 -38.83
CA ILE A 565 33.75 -5.31 -38.31
C ILE A 565 34.10 -5.42 -36.85
N ALA A 566 35.35 -5.04 -36.48
CA ALA A 566 35.85 -5.22 -35.11
C ALA A 566 35.06 -4.40 -34.11
N PHE A 567 34.92 -3.09 -34.30
CA PHE A 567 34.20 -2.23 -33.35
C PHE A 567 32.70 -2.54 -33.30
N THR A 568 32.11 -2.90 -34.43
CA THR A 568 30.70 -3.31 -34.46
C THR A 568 30.48 -4.61 -33.69
N ALA A 569 31.34 -5.60 -33.84
CA ALA A 569 31.26 -6.87 -33.11
C ALA A 569 31.44 -6.65 -31.61
N ILE A 570 32.42 -5.86 -31.18
CA ILE A 570 32.62 -5.49 -29.77
C ILE A 570 31.37 -4.82 -29.19
N SER A 571 30.79 -3.86 -29.93
CA SER A 571 29.57 -3.17 -29.50
C SER A 571 28.38 -4.14 -29.38
N LEU A 572 28.21 -5.06 -30.32
CA LEU A 572 27.14 -6.07 -30.26
C LEU A 572 27.32 -7.05 -29.09
N PHE A 573 28.54 -7.50 -28.79
CA PHE A 573 28.82 -8.35 -27.64
C PHE A 573 28.52 -7.61 -26.33
N ASN A 574 28.83 -6.33 -26.22
CA ASN A 574 28.49 -5.52 -25.06
C ASN A 574 26.98 -5.32 -24.91
N ILE A 575 26.25 -5.09 -26.00
CA ILE A 575 24.78 -5.00 -25.95
C ILE A 575 24.16 -6.33 -25.55
N LEU A 576 24.69 -7.46 -26.04
CA LEU A 576 24.19 -8.80 -25.72
C LEU A 576 24.44 -9.19 -24.25
N ARG A 577 25.47 -8.65 -23.62
CA ARG A 577 25.80 -8.90 -22.23
C ARG A 577 24.71 -8.38 -21.28
N VAL A 578 24.20 -7.16 -21.51
CA VAL A 578 23.27 -6.49 -20.59
C VAL A 578 22.03 -7.32 -20.29
N PRO A 579 21.27 -7.84 -21.25
CA PRO A 579 20.09 -8.67 -20.97
C PRO A 579 20.46 -9.98 -20.26
N LEU A 580 21.62 -10.57 -20.55
CA LEU A 580 22.07 -11.81 -19.90
C LEU A 580 22.38 -11.60 -18.42
N ASP A 581 23.05 -10.51 -18.08
CA ASP A 581 23.36 -10.17 -16.70
C ASP A 581 22.07 -9.88 -15.90
N GLN A 582 21.10 -9.20 -16.48
CA GLN A 582 19.85 -8.82 -15.83
C GLN A 582 18.82 -9.96 -15.72
N LEU A 583 18.83 -10.93 -16.65
CA LEU A 583 17.90 -12.06 -16.64
C LEU A 583 17.97 -12.86 -15.33
N GLY A 584 19.18 -13.13 -14.81
CA GLY A 584 19.35 -13.87 -13.55
C GLY A 584 18.69 -13.18 -12.36
N ASP A 585 18.87 -11.87 -12.25
CA ASP A 585 18.33 -11.05 -11.17
C ASP A 585 16.80 -10.92 -11.31
N MET A 586 16.30 -10.68 -12.52
CA MET A 586 14.87 -10.59 -12.79
C MET A 586 14.11 -11.88 -12.50
N ILE A 587 14.70 -13.03 -12.84
CA ILE A 587 14.10 -14.34 -12.49
C ILE A 587 14.01 -14.53 -10.98
N ALA A 588 15.04 -14.12 -10.22
CA ALA A 588 15.01 -14.17 -8.78
C ALA A 588 13.90 -13.28 -8.19
N HIS A 589 13.74 -12.06 -8.69
CA HIS A 589 12.66 -11.16 -8.28
C HIS A 589 11.27 -11.72 -8.62
N VAL A 590 11.08 -12.33 -9.77
CA VAL A 590 9.82 -12.99 -10.14
C VAL A 590 9.50 -14.14 -9.18
N GLN A 591 10.50 -14.95 -8.79
CA GLN A 591 10.30 -16.02 -7.82
C GLN A 591 9.93 -15.50 -6.44
N GLU A 592 10.59 -14.44 -5.98
CA GLU A 592 10.28 -13.78 -4.70
C GLU A 592 8.86 -13.18 -4.72
N SER A 593 8.49 -12.50 -5.80
CA SER A 593 7.14 -11.94 -5.98
C SER A 593 6.08 -13.03 -6.04
N LYS A 594 6.38 -14.18 -6.65
CA LYS A 594 5.44 -15.31 -6.68
C LYS A 594 5.15 -15.83 -5.29
N VAL A 595 6.19 -16.00 -4.44
CA VAL A 595 5.99 -16.43 -3.04
C VAL A 595 5.09 -15.41 -2.30
N SER A 596 5.31 -14.12 -2.51
CA SER A 596 4.49 -13.08 -1.89
C SER A 596 3.04 -13.10 -2.40
N VAL A 597 2.79 -13.36 -3.69
CA VAL A 597 1.42 -13.53 -4.24
C VAL A 597 0.75 -14.77 -3.66
N ASP A 598 1.48 -15.89 -3.55
CA ASP A 598 0.95 -17.12 -2.98
C ASP A 598 0.52 -16.93 -1.51
N ARG A 599 1.31 -16.19 -0.70
CA ARG A 599 0.96 -15.82 0.68
C ARG A 599 -0.29 -14.92 0.75
N VAL A 600 -0.38 -13.94 -0.14
CA VAL A 600 -1.57 -13.07 -0.22
C VAL A 600 -2.79 -13.89 -0.62
N GLU A 601 -2.65 -14.80 -1.59
CA GLU A 601 -3.75 -15.67 -2.03
C GLU A 601 -4.22 -16.61 -0.92
N GLU A 602 -3.30 -17.18 -0.15
CA GLU A 602 -3.59 -18.03 1.01
C GLU A 602 -4.41 -17.24 2.06
N PHE A 603 -3.98 -16.03 2.38
CA PHE A 603 -4.71 -15.15 3.30
C PHE A 603 -6.11 -14.76 2.78
N LEU A 604 -6.24 -14.43 1.48
CA LEU A 604 -7.53 -14.07 0.89
C LEU A 604 -8.51 -15.25 0.83
N ASN A 605 -8.01 -16.48 0.86
CA ASN A 605 -8.83 -17.70 0.88
C ASN A 605 -9.14 -18.20 2.31
N GLU A 606 -8.66 -17.53 3.38
CA GLU A 606 -9.06 -17.85 4.75
C GLU A 606 -10.58 -17.69 4.94
N GLU A 607 -11.13 -18.38 5.92
CA GLU A 607 -12.56 -18.33 6.25
C GLU A 607 -12.97 -16.91 6.68
N GLU A 608 -14.17 -16.52 6.28
CA GLU A 608 -14.79 -15.26 6.68
C GLU A 608 -15.77 -15.48 7.82
N THR A 609 -16.08 -14.41 8.56
CA THR A 609 -17.06 -14.46 9.63
C THR A 609 -18.46 -14.71 9.05
N GLU A 610 -19.20 -15.60 9.66
CA GLU A 610 -20.61 -15.86 9.36
C GLU A 610 -21.55 -14.84 10.06
N LYS A 611 -21.00 -13.86 10.74
CA LYS A 611 -21.71 -12.85 11.57
C LYS A 611 -22.94 -12.27 10.87
N TYR A 612 -22.79 -11.85 9.63
CA TYR A 612 -23.88 -11.22 8.88
C TYR A 612 -24.98 -12.19 8.47
N GLU A 613 -24.65 -13.48 8.34
CA GLU A 613 -25.63 -14.52 8.10
C GLU A 613 -26.35 -14.93 9.37
N GLN A 614 -25.62 -15.03 10.49
CA GLN A 614 -26.15 -15.38 11.82
C GLN A 614 -27.12 -14.32 12.35
N LEU A 615 -26.85 -13.03 12.08
CA LEU A 615 -27.64 -11.88 12.54
C LEU A 615 -28.70 -11.38 11.53
N ARG A 616 -28.90 -12.09 10.41
CA ARG A 616 -29.77 -11.64 9.31
C ARG A 616 -31.26 -11.92 9.52
N HIS A 617 -31.65 -12.48 10.62
CA HIS A 617 -33.03 -12.81 10.92
C HIS A 617 -33.80 -11.61 11.44
N ASP A 618 -35.11 -11.58 11.21
CA ASP A 618 -35.99 -10.64 11.89
C ASP A 618 -35.86 -10.91 13.40
N ASN A 619 -35.54 -9.85 14.16
CA ASN A 619 -35.34 -9.94 15.63
C ASN A 619 -36.70 -10.08 16.36
N LEU A 620 -37.57 -10.88 15.81
CA LEU A 620 -38.89 -11.16 16.35
C LEU A 620 -38.94 -12.58 16.88
N ASP A 621 -39.54 -12.73 18.09
CA ASP A 621 -39.88 -14.00 18.69
C ASP A 621 -41.03 -14.69 17.95
N GLU A 622 -41.39 -15.92 18.32
CA GLU A 622 -42.55 -16.64 17.76
C GLU A 622 -43.88 -15.89 17.97
N ASP A 623 -43.92 -15.04 19.00
CA ASP A 623 -45.07 -14.18 19.33
C ASP A 623 -45.06 -12.81 18.61
N GLY A 624 -44.04 -12.54 17.76
CA GLY A 624 -43.87 -11.28 17.04
C GLY A 624 -43.32 -10.11 17.85
N GLU A 625 -42.81 -10.37 19.08
CA GLU A 625 -42.14 -9.38 19.92
C GLU A 625 -40.65 -9.28 19.59
N GLN A 626 -40.08 -8.08 19.74
CA GLN A 626 -38.62 -7.89 19.61
C GLN A 626 -37.88 -8.70 20.68
N MET A 627 -36.91 -9.47 20.26
CA MET A 627 -36.07 -10.30 21.14
C MET A 627 -34.59 -9.93 21.04
N ILE A 628 -33.90 -9.90 22.17
CA ILE A 628 -32.45 -9.91 22.26
C ILE A 628 -32.04 -11.13 23.08
N GLY A 629 -31.18 -11.99 22.49
CA GLY A 629 -30.75 -13.20 23.19
C GLY A 629 -30.48 -14.38 22.27
N PHE A 630 -30.73 -15.55 22.78
CA PHE A 630 -30.40 -16.83 22.13
C PHE A 630 -31.57 -17.80 22.27
N LYS A 631 -31.78 -18.64 21.25
CA LYS A 631 -32.76 -19.73 21.30
C LYS A 631 -32.08 -21.05 21.00
N ASN A 632 -31.97 -21.94 21.99
CA ASN A 632 -31.33 -23.25 21.91
C ASN A 632 -29.97 -23.22 21.17
N ALA A 633 -29.13 -22.22 21.48
CA ALA A 633 -27.94 -21.93 20.75
C ALA A 633 -26.70 -22.61 21.34
N THR A 634 -25.84 -23.12 20.48
CA THR A 634 -24.54 -23.68 20.84
C THR A 634 -23.47 -23.04 20.00
N PHE A 635 -22.39 -22.55 20.63
CA PHE A 635 -21.32 -21.83 19.97
C PHE A 635 -19.96 -22.45 20.24
N SER A 636 -19.05 -22.27 19.27
CA SER A 636 -17.64 -22.64 19.42
C SER A 636 -16.75 -21.50 18.95
N TRP A 637 -15.56 -21.39 19.55
CA TRP A 637 -14.48 -20.56 19.01
C TRP A 637 -13.78 -21.22 17.82
N GLY A 638 -13.87 -22.57 17.66
CA GLY A 638 -13.42 -23.31 16.49
C GLY A 638 -14.39 -23.21 15.31
N GLY A 639 -13.99 -23.71 14.12
CA GLY A 639 -14.85 -23.83 12.94
C GLY A 639 -15.99 -24.88 13.16
N LYS A 640 -16.90 -24.98 12.19
CA LYS A 640 -17.84 -26.11 12.09
C LYS A 640 -17.01 -27.38 11.82
N GLU A 641 -17.10 -28.36 12.74
CA GLU A 641 -16.40 -29.63 12.57
C GLU A 641 -16.98 -30.39 11.37
N ALA A 642 -16.11 -30.91 10.50
CA ALA A 642 -16.55 -31.84 9.48
C ALA A 642 -16.96 -33.15 10.14
N GLU A 643 -18.03 -33.79 9.62
CA GLU A 643 -18.49 -35.11 10.12
C GLU A 643 -17.33 -36.12 10.06
N GLY A 644 -16.84 -36.55 11.25
CA GLY A 644 -15.79 -37.56 11.41
C GLY A 644 -14.43 -37.08 11.94
N GLU A 645 -14.28 -35.83 12.29
CA GLU A 645 -13.08 -35.32 12.99
C GLU A 645 -13.21 -35.46 14.50
N GLU A 646 -12.06 -35.64 15.20
CA GLU A 646 -11.98 -35.67 16.67
C GLU A 646 -12.51 -34.37 17.27
N ILE A 647 -13.26 -34.47 18.38
CA ILE A 647 -13.90 -33.35 19.08
C ILE A 647 -12.83 -32.30 19.41
N SER A 648 -12.93 -31.10 18.81
CA SER A 648 -12.07 -29.96 19.13
C SER A 648 -12.10 -29.66 20.63
N THR A 649 -10.92 -29.45 21.23
CA THR A 649 -10.78 -29.05 22.65
C THR A 649 -11.12 -27.57 22.87
N ALA A 650 -11.60 -26.86 21.83
CA ALA A 650 -11.98 -25.46 21.93
C ALA A 650 -13.15 -25.21 22.87
N PHE A 651 -13.11 -24.11 23.59
CA PHE A 651 -14.18 -23.70 24.51
C PHE A 651 -15.51 -23.54 23.75
N ARG A 652 -16.59 -24.09 24.36
CA ARG A 652 -17.96 -24.03 23.81
C ARG A 652 -18.93 -23.41 24.81
N LEU A 653 -19.89 -22.67 24.27
CA LEU A 653 -21.13 -22.32 24.97
C LEU A 653 -22.19 -23.32 24.54
N MET A 654 -22.78 -24.04 25.50
CA MET A 654 -23.67 -25.16 25.21
C MET A 654 -25.12 -24.85 25.65
N ASP A 655 -26.06 -25.14 24.74
CA ASP A 655 -27.52 -25.09 25.00
C ASP A 655 -27.96 -23.78 25.69
N VAL A 656 -27.52 -22.65 25.11
CA VAL A 656 -27.84 -21.32 25.59
C VAL A 656 -29.23 -20.91 25.11
N ASP A 657 -30.13 -20.68 26.01
CA ASP A 657 -31.49 -20.22 25.77
C ASP A 657 -31.79 -19.04 26.71
N ILE A 658 -31.67 -17.79 26.21
CA ILE A 658 -31.78 -16.58 27.04
C ILE A 658 -32.61 -15.54 26.26
N LYS A 659 -33.59 -14.95 26.94
CA LYS A 659 -34.32 -13.77 26.46
C LYS A 659 -34.01 -12.60 27.43
N PHE A 660 -33.22 -11.64 27.01
CA PHE A 660 -32.91 -10.44 27.77
C PHE A 660 -34.08 -9.46 27.76
N GLU A 661 -34.30 -8.77 28.89
CA GLU A 661 -35.30 -7.72 29.05
C GLU A 661 -34.88 -6.44 28.27
N ILE A 662 -35.67 -6.03 27.28
CA ILE A 662 -35.44 -4.84 26.46
C ILE A 662 -35.75 -3.56 27.26
N GLY A 663 -34.88 -2.55 27.16
CA GLY A 663 -35.04 -1.28 27.87
C GLY A 663 -34.71 -1.36 29.37
N LYS A 664 -34.09 -2.45 29.82
CA LYS A 664 -33.74 -2.70 31.24
C LYS A 664 -32.28 -3.07 31.41
N LEU A 665 -31.81 -3.05 32.65
CA LEU A 665 -30.48 -3.51 33.01
C LEU A 665 -30.51 -5.04 33.23
N ASN A 666 -29.74 -5.75 32.42
CA ASN A 666 -29.52 -7.20 32.52
C ASN A 666 -28.07 -7.45 32.95
N ILE A 667 -27.86 -8.39 33.85
CA ILE A 667 -26.54 -8.74 34.37
C ILE A 667 -26.16 -10.15 33.97
N ILE A 668 -24.89 -10.29 33.54
CA ILE A 668 -24.25 -11.56 33.26
C ILE A 668 -23.18 -11.77 34.33
N ALA A 669 -23.38 -12.76 35.17
CA ALA A 669 -22.55 -13.12 36.31
C ALA A 669 -21.86 -14.48 36.09
N GLY A 670 -20.88 -14.80 36.94
CA GLY A 670 -20.20 -16.10 36.98
C GLY A 670 -18.72 -15.98 37.31
N PRO A 671 -18.05 -17.09 37.65
CA PRO A 671 -16.63 -17.13 37.95
C PRO A 671 -15.76 -16.72 36.75
N THR A 672 -14.49 -16.42 37.02
CA THR A 672 -13.54 -16.12 35.97
C THR A 672 -13.33 -17.36 35.11
N GLY A 673 -13.39 -17.19 33.76
CA GLY A 673 -13.30 -18.33 32.83
C GLY A 673 -14.62 -19.01 32.49
N SER A 674 -15.75 -18.62 33.10
CA SER A 674 -17.06 -19.24 32.84
C SER A 674 -17.63 -18.98 31.43
N GLY A 675 -17.10 -18.03 30.70
CA GLY A 675 -17.53 -17.70 29.32
C GLY A 675 -18.38 -16.43 29.20
N LYS A 676 -18.37 -15.51 30.18
CA LYS A 676 -19.15 -14.25 30.11
C LYS A 676 -18.85 -13.38 28.92
N THR A 677 -17.56 -13.11 28.68
CA THR A 677 -17.11 -12.35 27.47
C THR A 677 -17.45 -13.14 26.20
N SER A 678 -17.29 -14.48 26.22
CA SER A 678 -17.68 -15.33 25.09
C SER A 678 -19.16 -15.24 24.79
N LEU A 679 -20.03 -15.11 25.79
CA LEU A 679 -21.48 -14.93 25.60
C LEU A 679 -21.78 -13.59 24.90
N LEU A 680 -21.10 -12.49 25.28
CA LEU A 680 -21.22 -11.21 24.59
C LEU A 680 -20.69 -11.32 23.13
N MET A 681 -19.56 -12.01 22.93
CA MET A 681 -19.01 -12.24 21.60
C MET A 681 -19.90 -13.11 20.73
N ALA A 682 -20.54 -14.12 21.30
CA ALA A 682 -21.57 -14.94 20.62
C ALA A 682 -22.77 -14.08 20.20
N LEU A 683 -23.23 -13.19 21.09
CA LEU A 683 -24.33 -12.26 20.79
C LEU A 683 -23.94 -11.28 19.67
N LEU A 684 -22.70 -10.80 19.63
CA LEU A 684 -22.16 -9.96 18.58
C LEU A 684 -21.85 -10.69 17.26
N GLY A 685 -22.02 -12.04 17.24
CA GLY A 685 -21.79 -12.87 16.06
C GLY A 685 -20.32 -13.20 15.78
N GLU A 686 -19.42 -13.01 16.74
CA GLU A 686 -17.97 -13.29 16.59
C GLU A 686 -17.63 -14.77 16.82
N MET A 687 -18.50 -15.54 17.52
CA MET A 687 -18.38 -16.99 17.67
C MET A 687 -19.15 -17.73 16.56
N THR A 688 -18.68 -18.91 16.17
CA THR A 688 -19.39 -19.76 15.19
C THR A 688 -20.59 -20.38 15.84
N LEU A 689 -21.75 -20.17 15.26
CA LEU A 689 -23.01 -20.80 15.65
C LEU A 689 -23.06 -22.24 15.10
N ILE A 690 -23.09 -23.23 15.97
CA ILE A 690 -23.22 -24.65 15.59
C ILE A 690 -24.70 -25.02 15.45
N LYS A 691 -25.53 -24.58 16.40
CA LYS A 691 -26.95 -24.91 16.46
C LYS A 691 -27.72 -23.75 17.10
N GLY A 692 -29.00 -23.58 16.75
CA GLY A 692 -29.90 -22.58 17.34
C GLY A 692 -29.95 -21.27 16.57
N LYS A 693 -30.38 -20.18 17.24
CA LYS A 693 -30.50 -18.85 16.65
C LYS A 693 -30.01 -17.78 17.62
N VAL A 694 -29.53 -16.66 17.05
CA VAL A 694 -29.10 -15.45 17.76
C VAL A 694 -30.01 -14.30 17.35
N PHE A 695 -30.45 -13.52 18.33
CA PHE A 695 -31.30 -12.36 18.12
C PHE A 695 -30.58 -11.13 18.67
N LEU A 696 -30.11 -10.26 17.77
CA LEU A 696 -29.52 -8.96 18.12
C LEU A 696 -29.76 -7.98 16.97
N PRO A 697 -30.36 -6.81 17.22
CA PRO A 697 -30.41 -5.74 16.23
C PRO A 697 -29.01 -5.26 15.86
N GLY A 698 -28.70 -5.07 14.58
CA GLY A 698 -27.43 -4.49 14.18
C GLY A 698 -26.71 -5.16 13.00
N GLY A 699 -27.40 -6.03 12.22
CA GLY A 699 -26.89 -6.59 10.96
C GLY A 699 -26.77 -5.58 9.82
N TYR A 700 -27.15 -4.31 10.04
CA TYR A 700 -27.15 -3.24 9.03
C TYR A 700 -25.96 -2.29 9.22
N SER A 701 -25.55 -1.64 8.12
CA SER A 701 -24.57 -0.54 8.20
C SER A 701 -25.12 0.60 9.06
N ARG A 702 -24.26 1.24 9.84
CA ARG A 702 -24.63 2.40 10.68
C ARG A 702 -25.22 3.55 9.85
N GLU A 703 -24.87 3.66 8.59
CA GLU A 703 -25.37 4.68 7.66
C GLU A 703 -26.82 4.43 7.25
N ASP A 704 -27.27 3.17 7.28
CA ASP A 704 -28.62 2.75 6.89
C ASP A 704 -29.63 2.81 8.06
N VAL A 705 -29.13 2.89 9.31
CA VAL A 705 -29.98 2.91 10.52
C VAL A 705 -30.44 4.33 10.82
N ARG A 706 -31.75 4.57 10.74
CA ARG A 706 -32.33 5.88 11.06
C ARG A 706 -32.71 5.94 12.55
N PRO A 707 -32.52 7.12 13.20
CA PRO A 707 -32.96 7.29 14.58
C PRO A 707 -34.49 7.26 14.63
N ASP A 708 -35.03 6.64 15.67
CA ASP A 708 -36.45 6.69 16.00
C ASP A 708 -36.88 8.15 16.24
N PRO A 709 -37.93 8.63 15.60
CA PRO A 709 -38.39 10.03 15.72
C PRO A 709 -38.80 10.41 17.15
N GLU A 710 -39.29 9.48 17.96
CA GLU A 710 -39.78 9.75 19.33
C GLU A 710 -38.64 9.76 20.35
N THR A 711 -37.73 8.82 20.25
CA THR A 711 -36.65 8.61 21.24
C THR A 711 -35.30 9.17 20.83
N GLY A 712 -35.09 9.42 19.54
CA GLY A 712 -33.79 9.82 18.98
C GLY A 712 -32.72 8.70 19.00
N LEU A 713 -33.12 7.49 19.43
CA LEU A 713 -32.24 6.33 19.52
C LEU A 713 -32.27 5.52 18.22
N THR A 714 -31.17 4.89 17.90
CA THR A 714 -31.02 3.98 16.75
C THR A 714 -31.09 2.53 17.20
N GLU A 715 -31.75 1.67 16.43
CA GLU A 715 -31.75 0.20 16.63
C GLU A 715 -30.35 -0.35 16.29
N SER A 716 -29.36 0.01 17.10
CA SER A 716 -27.97 -0.38 16.94
C SER A 716 -27.36 -0.74 18.30
N VAL A 717 -26.20 -1.36 18.25
CA VAL A 717 -25.50 -1.85 19.44
C VAL A 717 -24.22 -1.04 19.65
N ALA A 718 -24.00 -0.56 20.88
CA ALA A 718 -22.73 -0.03 21.33
C ALA A 718 -22.05 -1.04 22.24
N TYR A 719 -20.75 -1.27 22.06
CA TYR A 719 -19.97 -2.21 22.84
C TYR A 719 -18.79 -1.52 23.53
N CYS A 720 -18.66 -1.75 24.83
CA CYS A 720 -17.50 -1.35 25.61
C CYS A 720 -16.75 -2.59 26.07
N ALA A 721 -15.59 -2.84 25.48
CA ALA A 721 -14.76 -4.02 25.75
C ALA A 721 -14.07 -3.93 27.11
N GLN A 722 -13.72 -5.08 27.69
CA GLN A 722 -12.93 -5.18 28.93
C GLN A 722 -11.57 -4.47 28.80
N GLN A 723 -10.90 -4.59 27.66
CA GLN A 723 -9.72 -3.79 27.36
C GLN A 723 -10.12 -2.58 26.51
N ALA A 724 -9.92 -1.37 27.07
CA ALA A 724 -10.25 -0.14 26.36
C ALA A 724 -9.42 0.03 25.09
N TRP A 725 -10.10 0.26 23.98
CA TRP A 725 -9.47 0.60 22.71
C TRP A 725 -9.72 2.07 22.37
N LEU A 726 -8.63 2.84 22.17
CA LEU A 726 -8.67 4.25 21.83
C LEU A 726 -7.86 4.49 20.55
N VAL A 727 -8.36 5.40 19.72
CA VAL A 727 -7.69 5.88 18.51
C VAL A 727 -6.67 6.96 18.87
N ASN A 728 -5.59 7.05 18.11
CA ASN A 728 -4.61 8.15 18.25
C ASN A 728 -5.22 9.47 17.73
N ALA A 729 -6.04 10.07 18.57
CA ALA A 729 -6.76 11.30 18.35
C ALA A 729 -6.90 12.02 19.70
N ASN A 730 -7.54 13.19 19.76
CA ASN A 730 -7.83 13.82 21.05
C ASN A 730 -8.96 13.06 21.81
N ILE A 731 -9.13 13.37 23.09
CA ILE A 731 -10.13 12.72 23.95
C ILE A 731 -11.53 12.99 23.42
N LYS A 732 -11.82 14.22 22.99
CA LYS A 732 -13.11 14.62 22.42
C LYS A 732 -13.47 13.81 21.18
N GLU A 733 -12.54 13.66 20.22
CA GLU A 733 -12.75 12.85 19.03
C GLU A 733 -12.95 11.36 19.37
N ASN A 734 -12.26 10.85 20.38
CA ASN A 734 -12.45 9.49 20.88
C ASN A 734 -13.84 9.25 21.47
N ILE A 735 -14.44 10.25 22.14
CA ILE A 735 -15.80 10.16 22.69
C ILE A 735 -16.84 10.31 21.59
N LEU A 736 -16.69 11.31 20.72
CA LEU A 736 -17.62 11.59 19.62
C LEU A 736 -17.65 10.45 18.60
N PHE A 737 -16.51 9.92 18.25
CA PHE A 737 -16.32 8.80 17.32
C PHE A 737 -17.19 8.92 16.06
N ALA A 738 -17.02 10.02 15.34
CA ALA A 738 -17.77 10.41 14.13
C ALA A 738 -19.28 10.71 14.33
N ALA A 739 -19.77 10.76 15.58
CA ALA A 739 -21.11 11.26 15.85
C ALA A 739 -21.13 12.81 15.82
N PRO A 740 -22.24 13.46 15.47
CA PRO A 740 -22.35 14.90 15.51
C PRO A 740 -22.18 15.42 16.95
N PHE A 741 -21.51 16.57 17.08
CA PHE A 741 -21.27 17.18 18.40
C PHE A 741 -22.52 17.86 18.92
N ASP A 742 -22.98 17.42 20.11
CA ASP A 742 -24.00 18.07 20.94
C ASP A 742 -23.37 18.45 22.27
N GLU A 743 -23.27 19.75 22.54
CA GLU A 743 -22.59 20.28 23.72
C GLU A 743 -23.21 19.81 25.03
N LYS A 744 -24.55 19.79 25.11
CA LYS A 744 -25.26 19.38 26.32
C LYS A 744 -25.03 17.91 26.61
N ARG A 745 -25.26 17.06 25.63
CA ARG A 745 -25.06 15.61 25.74
C ARG A 745 -23.61 15.27 26.06
N TYR A 746 -22.66 15.97 25.42
CA TYR A 746 -21.24 15.77 25.67
C TYR A 746 -20.87 16.05 27.14
N LYS A 747 -21.33 17.18 27.70
CA LYS A 747 -21.13 17.52 29.12
C LYS A 747 -21.77 16.50 30.07
N ASP A 748 -23.03 16.10 29.80
CA ASP A 748 -23.73 15.11 30.60
C ASP A 748 -22.98 13.76 30.59
N VAL A 749 -22.39 13.34 29.48
CA VAL A 749 -21.58 12.11 29.37
C VAL A 749 -20.26 12.24 30.17
N ILE A 750 -19.57 13.39 30.09
CA ILE A 750 -18.34 13.64 30.83
C ILE A 750 -18.59 13.51 32.34
N VAL A 751 -19.67 14.12 32.84
CA VAL A 751 -20.07 14.05 34.25
C VAL A 751 -20.43 12.62 34.65
N ALA A 752 -21.28 11.95 33.86
CA ALA A 752 -21.73 10.58 34.17
C ALA A 752 -20.56 9.58 34.23
N CYS A 753 -19.56 9.72 33.36
CA CYS A 753 -18.39 8.85 33.33
C CYS A 753 -17.26 9.29 34.28
N ALA A 754 -17.47 10.30 35.14
CA ALA A 754 -16.49 10.82 36.09
C ALA A 754 -15.16 11.25 35.41
N LEU A 755 -15.26 11.94 34.26
CA LEU A 755 -14.11 12.42 33.51
C LEU A 755 -13.76 13.89 33.76
N GLU A 756 -14.63 14.67 34.45
CA GLU A 756 -14.41 16.12 34.67
C GLU A 756 -13.06 16.39 35.32
N ARG A 757 -12.75 15.72 36.42
CA ARG A 757 -11.50 15.90 37.14
C ARG A 757 -10.28 15.48 36.33
N ASP A 758 -10.41 14.46 35.47
CA ASP A 758 -9.31 14.05 34.60
C ASP A 758 -9.00 15.10 33.55
N LEU A 759 -10.06 15.70 32.96
CA LEU A 759 -9.92 16.76 31.97
C LEU A 759 -9.38 18.06 32.56
N GLU A 760 -9.69 18.37 33.85
CA GLU A 760 -9.13 19.53 34.57
C GLU A 760 -7.62 19.39 34.83
N ILE A 761 -7.15 18.16 35.08
CA ILE A 761 -5.74 17.86 35.36
C ILE A 761 -4.89 17.88 34.07
N LEU A 762 -5.48 17.55 32.93
CA LEU A 762 -4.78 17.51 31.66
C LEU A 762 -4.56 18.93 31.11
N ASP A 763 -3.33 19.22 30.68
CA ASP A 763 -2.89 20.55 30.20
C ASP A 763 -3.76 21.16 29.07
N ALA A 764 -4.32 20.31 28.19
CA ALA A 764 -5.17 20.71 27.08
C ALA A 764 -6.62 20.21 27.22
N GLY A 765 -7.02 19.76 28.42
CA GLY A 765 -8.36 19.26 28.67
C GLY A 765 -8.74 18.12 27.70
N ASP A 766 -9.93 18.24 27.08
CA ASP A 766 -10.45 17.27 26.11
C ASP A 766 -9.76 17.27 24.73
N GLU A 767 -8.99 18.31 24.43
CA GLU A 767 -8.12 18.37 23.23
C GLU A 767 -6.77 17.64 23.44
N THR A 768 -6.55 17.01 24.61
CA THR A 768 -5.34 16.24 24.87
C THR A 768 -5.25 15.03 23.95
N LEU A 769 -4.12 14.87 23.26
CA LEU A 769 -3.83 13.72 22.41
C LEU A 769 -3.62 12.45 23.24
N VAL A 770 -4.34 11.42 22.92
CA VAL A 770 -4.30 10.13 23.62
C VAL A 770 -3.02 9.34 23.34
N GLY A 771 -2.35 9.64 22.22
CA GLY A 771 -1.15 8.93 21.77
C GLY A 771 -1.45 7.51 21.28
N GLU A 772 -0.44 6.85 20.72
CA GLU A 772 -0.59 5.47 20.25
C GLU A 772 -0.97 4.53 21.40
N LYS A 773 -2.06 3.78 21.24
CA LYS A 773 -2.61 2.86 22.25
C LYS A 773 -2.90 3.52 23.61
N GLY A 774 -3.07 4.85 23.64
CA GLY A 774 -3.39 5.57 24.86
C GLY A 774 -2.25 5.65 25.88
N ILE A 775 -1.00 5.66 25.46
CA ILE A 775 0.18 5.63 26.35
C ILE A 775 0.18 6.78 27.38
N THR A 776 -0.45 7.89 27.07
CA THR A 776 -0.50 9.08 27.92
C THR A 776 -1.52 8.97 29.06
N LEU A 777 -2.44 7.99 29.03
CA LEU A 777 -3.55 7.83 29.96
C LEU A 777 -3.40 6.59 30.84
N SER A 778 -3.90 6.67 32.07
CA SER A 778 -4.02 5.52 32.97
C SER A 778 -5.07 4.51 32.47
N GLY A 779 -4.99 3.25 32.93
CA GLY A 779 -5.96 2.20 32.55
C GLY A 779 -7.41 2.59 32.87
N GLY A 780 -7.66 3.18 34.03
CA GLY A 780 -9.00 3.64 34.44
C GLY A 780 -9.51 4.82 33.60
N GLN A 781 -8.64 5.76 33.20
CA GLN A 781 -8.99 6.85 32.27
C GLN A 781 -9.37 6.32 30.88
N LYS A 782 -8.59 5.38 30.34
CA LYS A 782 -8.92 4.72 29.07
C LYS A 782 -10.29 4.06 29.11
N GLN A 783 -10.56 3.31 30.17
CA GLN A 783 -11.85 2.61 30.32
C GLN A 783 -13.01 3.57 30.41
N ARG A 784 -12.87 4.69 31.15
CA ARG A 784 -13.91 5.71 31.25
C ARG A 784 -14.16 6.44 29.93
N ILE A 785 -13.13 6.71 29.13
CA ILE A 785 -13.28 7.28 27.79
C ILE A 785 -13.97 6.28 26.84
N SER A 786 -13.64 4.98 26.91
CA SER A 786 -14.30 3.95 26.13
C SER A 786 -15.80 3.82 26.51
N LEU A 787 -16.11 3.90 27.81
CA LEU A 787 -17.48 3.92 28.29
C LEU A 787 -18.22 5.18 27.84
N ALA A 788 -17.56 6.35 27.90
CA ALA A 788 -18.14 7.61 27.45
C ALA A 788 -18.48 7.57 25.95
N ARG A 789 -17.64 6.94 25.12
CA ARG A 789 -17.91 6.69 23.69
C ARG A 789 -19.20 5.87 23.52
N ALA A 790 -19.34 4.78 24.24
CA ALA A 790 -20.52 3.92 24.17
C ALA A 790 -21.79 4.67 24.59
N LEU A 791 -21.71 5.48 25.65
CA LEU A 791 -22.83 6.25 26.19
C LEU A 791 -23.21 7.44 25.28
N TYR A 792 -22.22 8.09 24.66
CA TYR A 792 -22.46 9.20 23.73
C TYR A 792 -23.13 8.73 22.44
N SER A 793 -22.94 7.49 22.04
CA SER A 793 -23.61 6.92 20.86
C SER A 793 -25.14 6.97 21.02
N ASN A 794 -25.89 7.05 19.88
CA ASN A 794 -27.34 6.99 19.89
C ASN A 794 -27.88 5.55 19.90
N SER A 795 -27.04 4.55 20.16
CA SER A 795 -27.44 3.15 20.17
C SER A 795 -28.44 2.83 21.28
N LYS A 796 -29.50 2.10 20.96
CA LYS A 796 -30.54 1.66 21.90
C LYS A 796 -30.06 0.54 22.81
N HIS A 797 -29.10 -0.28 22.31
CA HIS A 797 -28.57 -1.43 23.04
C HIS A 797 -27.10 -1.19 23.38
N ILE A 798 -26.74 -1.34 24.64
CA ILE A 798 -25.39 -1.12 25.17
C ILE A 798 -24.90 -2.39 25.86
N LEU A 799 -23.79 -2.94 25.35
CA LEU A 799 -23.10 -4.09 25.94
C LEU A 799 -21.82 -3.61 26.63
N LEU A 800 -21.70 -3.92 27.90
CA LEU A 800 -20.61 -3.53 28.77
C LEU A 800 -19.91 -4.76 29.32
N ASP A 801 -18.64 -4.93 28.95
CA ASP A 801 -17.82 -6.06 29.40
C ASP A 801 -16.86 -5.61 30.50
N ASP A 802 -17.26 -5.86 31.78
CA ASP A 802 -16.48 -5.61 32.98
C ASP A 802 -15.85 -4.21 33.09
N CYS A 803 -16.58 -3.18 32.63
CA CYS A 803 -16.10 -1.79 32.59
C CYS A 803 -15.83 -1.14 33.96
N LEU A 804 -16.30 -1.77 35.07
CA LEU A 804 -16.13 -1.26 36.44
C LEU A 804 -14.89 -1.81 37.15
N SER A 805 -14.20 -2.82 36.59
CA SER A 805 -13.05 -3.47 37.25
C SER A 805 -11.77 -2.63 37.22
N ALA A 806 -11.64 -1.75 36.22
CA ALA A 806 -10.45 -0.93 36.04
C ALA A 806 -10.45 0.39 36.84
N VAL A 807 -11.51 0.66 37.62
CA VAL A 807 -11.69 1.89 38.40
C VAL A 807 -11.81 1.58 39.88
N ASP A 808 -11.47 2.55 40.73
CA ASP A 808 -11.62 2.43 42.17
C ASP A 808 -13.09 2.30 42.59
N SER A 809 -13.36 1.79 43.80
CA SER A 809 -14.70 1.47 44.26
C SER A 809 -15.63 2.69 44.36
N HIS A 810 -15.08 3.88 44.66
CA HIS A 810 -15.86 5.12 44.72
C HIS A 810 -16.30 5.57 43.31
N THR A 811 -15.37 5.57 42.38
CA THR A 811 -15.64 5.89 40.97
C THR A 811 -16.56 4.84 40.32
N ALA A 812 -16.39 3.55 40.64
CA ALA A 812 -17.28 2.49 40.16
C ALA A 812 -18.73 2.70 40.63
N LYS A 813 -18.93 3.11 41.86
CA LYS A 813 -20.26 3.46 42.40
C LYS A 813 -20.84 4.70 41.70
N TRP A 814 -20.03 5.73 41.51
CA TRP A 814 -20.45 6.95 40.80
C TRP A 814 -20.90 6.62 39.36
N ILE A 815 -20.09 5.86 38.61
CA ILE A 815 -20.44 5.43 37.27
C ILE A 815 -21.70 4.57 37.23
N PHE A 816 -21.83 3.67 38.20
CA PHE A 816 -23.04 2.84 38.31
C PHE A 816 -24.30 3.70 38.51
N ASP A 817 -24.27 4.65 39.43
CA ASP A 817 -25.43 5.48 39.79
C ASP A 817 -25.74 6.54 38.71
N ASN A 818 -24.73 7.20 38.13
CA ASN A 818 -24.93 8.32 37.22
C ASN A 818 -24.85 7.94 35.72
N CYS A 819 -24.11 6.88 35.37
CA CYS A 819 -23.99 6.40 33.99
C CYS A 819 -24.98 5.25 33.73
N ILE A 820 -24.83 4.10 34.45
CA ILE A 820 -25.61 2.88 34.15
C ILE A 820 -27.08 3.03 34.55
N ARG A 821 -27.36 3.68 35.69
CA ARG A 821 -28.72 4.03 36.17
C ARG A 821 -29.12 5.46 35.82
N GLY A 822 -28.24 6.23 35.22
CA GLY A 822 -28.45 7.63 34.99
C GLY A 822 -29.47 7.92 33.87
N PRO A 823 -29.83 9.19 33.68
CA PRO A 823 -30.86 9.61 32.73
C PRO A 823 -30.50 9.29 31.26
N LEU A 824 -29.21 9.18 30.93
CA LEU A 824 -28.73 8.84 29.59
C LEU A 824 -29.02 7.38 29.20
N MET A 825 -29.36 6.51 30.17
CA MET A 825 -29.73 5.11 29.91
C MET A 825 -31.22 4.84 29.84
N ILE A 826 -32.06 5.84 30.09
CA ILE A 826 -33.54 5.70 30.03
C ILE A 826 -33.92 5.26 28.61
N GLY A 827 -34.72 4.19 28.54
CA GLY A 827 -35.19 3.61 27.27
C GLY A 827 -34.17 2.73 26.56
N ARG A 828 -32.93 2.57 27.09
CA ARG A 828 -31.89 1.74 26.51
C ARG A 828 -31.81 0.38 27.20
N THR A 829 -31.50 -0.63 26.43
CA THR A 829 -31.17 -1.95 26.96
C THR A 829 -29.71 -1.99 27.38
N CYS A 830 -29.40 -2.40 28.58
CA CYS A 830 -28.03 -2.57 29.05
C CYS A 830 -27.77 -4.04 29.40
N LEU A 831 -26.75 -4.63 28.78
CA LEU A 831 -26.20 -5.92 29.18
C LEU A 831 -24.84 -5.68 29.80
N LEU A 832 -24.74 -5.93 31.12
CA LEU A 832 -23.56 -5.68 31.92
C LEU A 832 -22.93 -7.00 32.40
N VAL A 833 -21.74 -7.31 31.95
CA VAL A 833 -20.86 -8.29 32.55
C VAL A 833 -20.11 -7.62 33.69
N THR A 834 -20.16 -8.16 34.90
CA THR A 834 -19.46 -7.57 36.03
C THR A 834 -19.10 -8.61 37.10
N HIS A 835 -18.02 -8.34 37.80
CA HIS A 835 -17.61 -9.05 39.03
C HIS A 835 -18.11 -8.35 40.31
N ASN A 836 -18.60 -7.12 40.22
CA ASN A 836 -19.12 -6.37 41.37
C ASN A 836 -20.62 -6.62 41.55
N LEU A 837 -20.97 -7.86 41.93
CA LEU A 837 -22.34 -8.31 42.04
C LEU A 837 -23.11 -7.60 43.15
N ALA A 838 -22.43 -7.28 44.26
CA ALA A 838 -23.06 -6.62 45.42
C ALA A 838 -23.59 -5.20 45.10
N LEU A 839 -22.94 -4.50 44.16
CA LEU A 839 -23.37 -3.18 43.68
C LEU A 839 -24.45 -3.28 42.59
N CYS A 840 -24.31 -4.23 41.64
CA CYS A 840 -25.11 -4.20 40.44
C CYS A 840 -26.39 -5.03 40.51
N VAL A 841 -26.36 -6.22 41.11
CA VAL A 841 -27.49 -7.17 41.09
C VAL A 841 -28.76 -6.60 41.73
N PRO A 842 -28.74 -5.90 42.90
CA PRO A 842 -29.97 -5.40 43.52
C PRO A 842 -30.76 -4.41 42.67
N HIS A 843 -30.15 -3.88 41.63
CA HIS A 843 -30.73 -2.86 40.76
C HIS A 843 -30.98 -3.34 39.34
N SER A 844 -30.70 -4.62 39.05
CA SER A 844 -30.97 -5.23 37.74
C SER A 844 -32.39 -5.78 37.68
N ARG A 845 -32.86 -6.00 36.44
CA ARG A 845 -34.16 -6.65 36.20
C ARG A 845 -34.01 -8.13 35.96
N TYR A 846 -32.96 -8.53 35.27
CA TYR A 846 -32.70 -9.89 34.80
C TYR A 846 -31.25 -10.26 35.06
N VAL A 847 -31.02 -11.48 35.54
CA VAL A 847 -29.69 -11.99 35.86
C VAL A 847 -29.48 -13.35 35.21
N VAL A 848 -28.30 -13.55 34.60
CA VAL A 848 -27.83 -14.80 34.03
C VAL A 848 -26.54 -15.21 34.74
N LEU A 849 -26.52 -16.38 35.35
CA LEU A 849 -25.32 -16.96 35.96
C LEU A 849 -24.77 -18.06 35.06
N LEU A 850 -23.51 -17.85 34.65
CA LEU A 850 -22.77 -18.81 33.81
C LEU A 850 -21.75 -19.58 34.66
N ASP A 851 -21.66 -20.89 34.37
CA ASP A 851 -20.56 -21.74 34.81
C ASP A 851 -20.11 -22.67 33.70
N ASN A 852 -18.81 -22.73 33.41
CA ASN A 852 -18.18 -23.62 32.42
C ASN A 852 -18.89 -23.64 31.05
N GLY A 853 -19.30 -22.48 30.52
CA GLY A 853 -19.97 -22.37 29.23
C GLY A 853 -21.43 -22.82 29.20
N LYS A 854 -22.07 -23.02 30.37
CA LYS A 854 -23.50 -23.34 30.50
C LYS A 854 -24.20 -22.33 31.39
N ILE A 855 -25.50 -22.19 31.19
CA ILE A 855 -26.35 -21.39 32.08
C ILE A 855 -26.65 -22.25 33.33
N GLU A 856 -26.25 -21.74 34.47
CA GLU A 856 -26.55 -22.39 35.75
C GLU A 856 -27.94 -22.00 36.29
N ILE A 857 -28.25 -20.71 36.22
CA ILE A 857 -29.53 -20.13 36.56
C ILE A 857 -29.75 -18.83 35.81
N GLN A 858 -30.99 -18.55 35.47
CA GLN A 858 -31.40 -17.29 34.85
C GLN A 858 -32.82 -16.92 35.23
N GLY A 859 -33.14 -15.67 35.23
CA GLY A 859 -34.50 -15.19 35.48
C GLY A 859 -34.52 -13.78 36.08
N PRO A 860 -35.73 -13.33 36.51
CA PRO A 860 -35.87 -12.09 37.26
C PRO A 860 -34.97 -12.05 38.50
N THR A 861 -34.40 -10.92 38.76
CA THR A 861 -33.41 -10.76 39.86
C THR A 861 -33.90 -11.29 41.20
N GLU A 862 -35.19 -11.11 41.52
CA GLU A 862 -35.79 -11.56 42.77
C GLU A 862 -35.76 -13.09 42.91
N GLU A 863 -36.05 -13.83 41.86
CA GLU A 863 -36.04 -15.29 41.80
C GLU A 863 -34.63 -15.86 41.92
N VAL A 864 -33.67 -15.23 41.17
CA VAL A 864 -32.26 -15.65 41.20
C VAL A 864 -31.65 -15.38 42.58
N MET A 865 -31.97 -14.26 43.22
CA MET A 865 -31.54 -13.97 44.59
C MET A 865 -32.17 -14.96 45.60
N ALA A 866 -33.44 -15.32 45.46
CA ALA A 866 -34.13 -16.27 46.33
C ALA A 866 -33.56 -17.70 46.25
N SER A 867 -32.97 -18.07 45.10
CA SER A 867 -32.33 -19.39 44.91
C SER A 867 -31.09 -19.64 45.80
N GLY A 868 -30.51 -18.57 46.36
CA GLY A 868 -29.33 -18.64 47.24
C GLY A 868 -27.99 -18.89 46.53
N LYS A 869 -28.00 -19.27 45.25
CA LYS A 869 -26.78 -19.60 44.48
C LYS A 869 -25.83 -18.41 44.27
N LEU A 870 -26.36 -17.21 44.23
CA LEU A 870 -25.61 -15.96 44.11
C LEU A 870 -25.06 -15.44 45.45
N GLY A 871 -25.54 -16.01 46.59
CA GLY A 871 -25.26 -15.46 47.93
C GLY A 871 -23.79 -15.51 48.31
N GLU A 872 -23.07 -16.54 47.95
CA GLU A 872 -21.62 -16.65 48.22
C GLU A 872 -20.82 -15.67 47.39
N ASP A 873 -21.16 -15.46 46.17
CA ASP A 873 -20.46 -14.54 45.25
C ASP A 873 -20.76 -13.08 45.55
N ILE A 874 -21.96 -12.75 46.01
CA ILE A 874 -22.32 -11.43 46.55
C ILE A 874 -21.53 -11.13 47.82
N ASN A 875 -21.36 -12.09 48.70
CA ASN A 875 -20.58 -11.91 49.91
C ASN A 875 -19.08 -11.74 49.62
N LYS A 876 -18.54 -12.43 48.64
CA LYS A 876 -17.16 -12.25 48.16
C LYS A 876 -16.93 -10.88 47.51
N SER A 877 -17.93 -10.28 46.85
CA SER A 877 -17.84 -9.01 46.15
C SER A 877 -18.09 -7.79 47.07
N ARG A 878 -18.46 -7.97 48.38
CA ARG A 878 -18.62 -6.86 49.33
C ARG A 878 -17.25 -6.23 49.67
N PRO A 879 -17.09 -4.89 49.61
CA PRO A 879 -15.88 -4.23 50.07
C PRO A 879 -15.73 -4.46 51.60
N GLY A 880 -14.82 -5.29 51.99
CA GLY A 880 -14.58 -5.66 53.37
C GLY A 880 -14.35 -7.14 53.64
N SER A 881 -14.71 -8.05 52.75
CA SER A 881 -14.51 -9.50 52.92
C SER A 881 -13.10 -10.00 52.61
N ALA A 882 -12.19 -9.12 52.16
CA ALA A 882 -10.78 -9.45 51.93
C ALA A 882 -9.93 -9.61 53.20
N ALA A 883 -10.58 -9.59 54.41
CA ALA A 883 -9.86 -9.65 55.68
C ALA A 883 -9.75 -11.06 56.28
N ILE A 884 -10.31 -12.11 55.69
CA ILE A 884 -10.24 -13.46 56.21
C ILE A 884 -9.85 -14.47 55.15
N SER A 885 -8.60 -14.39 54.69
CA SER A 885 -7.85 -15.58 54.23
C SER A 885 -6.40 -15.46 54.68
N ARG A 886 -6.19 -15.66 55.97
CA ARG A 886 -4.87 -15.89 56.53
C ARG A 886 -4.47 -17.32 56.27
N ILE A 887 -3.63 -17.53 55.29
CA ILE A 887 -2.72 -18.66 55.24
C ILE A 887 -1.40 -18.16 55.77
N PRO A 888 -0.82 -18.75 56.78
CA PRO A 888 0.43 -18.29 57.35
C PRO A 888 1.60 -18.87 56.55
N SER A 889 2.25 -18.09 55.72
CA SER A 889 3.61 -18.40 55.28
C SER A 889 4.59 -17.68 56.21
N ARG A 890 5.16 -18.46 57.15
CA ARG A 890 6.31 -18.09 57.95
C ARG A 890 7.56 -18.01 57.04
N VAL A 891 8.13 -16.83 56.98
CA VAL A 891 9.59 -16.66 56.88
C VAL A 891 9.93 -15.39 57.67
N PRO A 892 10.87 -15.40 58.62
CA PRO A 892 11.25 -14.24 59.39
C PRO A 892 12.35 -13.47 58.69
N SER A 893 12.21 -12.19 58.57
CA SER A 893 13.34 -11.27 58.34
C SER A 893 13.19 -10.14 59.32
N SER A 894 14.06 -10.17 60.28
CA SER A 894 14.37 -9.10 61.22
C SER A 894 15.13 -7.97 60.56
N VAL A 895 15.09 -6.81 61.31
CA VAL A 895 15.92 -5.60 61.15
C VAL A 895 15.33 -4.57 60.17
N GLY A 896 15.05 -3.35 60.53
CA GLY A 896 15.30 -2.43 61.61
C GLY A 896 14.72 -1.10 61.14
N GLU A 897 13.94 -0.47 61.98
CA GLU A 897 13.54 0.94 61.86
C GLU A 897 14.80 1.81 62.05
N GLU A 898 15.01 2.75 61.11
CA GLU A 898 15.68 3.98 61.45
C GLU A 898 15.10 5.12 60.61
N SER A 899 14.46 6.02 61.31
CA SER A 899 14.04 7.32 60.92
C SER A 899 15.27 8.20 60.58
N GLY A 900 15.38 8.64 59.36
CA GLY A 900 16.39 9.65 58.97
C GLY A 900 15.73 10.95 58.57
N GLU A 901 15.70 11.88 59.52
CA GLU A 901 15.47 13.31 59.21
C GLU A 901 16.53 13.84 58.27
N THR A 902 16.11 14.47 57.20
CA THR A 902 16.98 15.21 56.34
C THR A 902 17.15 16.65 56.85
N LEU A 903 18.33 16.92 57.27
CA LEU A 903 18.82 18.28 57.59
C LEU A 903 18.89 19.10 56.25
N ILE A 904 18.22 20.24 56.29
CA ILE A 904 18.39 21.33 55.34
C ILE A 904 19.49 22.24 55.88
N ASP A 905 20.57 22.42 55.12
CA ASP A 905 21.57 23.41 55.45
C ASP A 905 21.16 24.79 54.89
N ASP A 906 21.18 25.75 55.78
CA ASP A 906 20.90 27.15 55.57
C ASP A 906 22.07 27.87 54.89
N ALA A 907 21.77 28.76 53.98
CA ALA A 907 22.66 29.91 53.70
C ALA A 907 21.85 31.18 53.42
N GLU A 908 21.88 31.99 54.44
CA GLU A 908 21.87 33.47 54.47
C GLU A 908 20.80 34.25 53.74
N THR A 909 19.94 34.85 54.59
CA THR A 909 19.21 36.10 54.33
C THR A 909 20.10 37.35 54.47
N PRO A 910 19.67 38.51 53.90
CA PRO A 910 19.31 39.60 54.82
C PRO A 910 17.97 40.30 54.53
N ASN A 911 17.31 40.57 55.62
CA ASN A 911 16.33 41.57 56.00
C ASN A 911 15.85 42.61 54.97
N GLY A 912 14.52 42.75 54.95
CA GLY A 912 13.82 43.92 54.41
C GLY A 912 12.33 43.88 54.70
N ASN A 913 11.97 44.47 55.83
CA ASN A 913 10.60 44.75 56.23
C ASN A 913 9.82 45.53 55.17
N ASN A 914 8.60 45.06 54.81
CA ASN A 914 7.47 45.98 54.68
C ASN A 914 6.11 45.29 54.56
N ASN A 915 5.22 45.72 55.44
CA ASN A 915 3.77 45.52 55.41
C ASN A 915 3.13 45.96 54.11
N GLY A 916 2.24 45.15 53.53
CA GLY A 916 1.38 45.64 52.46
C GLY A 916 0.39 44.66 51.91
N LYS A 917 -0.82 44.74 52.38
CA LYS A 917 -2.10 44.43 51.72
C LYS A 917 -2.17 43.25 50.72
N LEU A 918 -2.88 42.20 51.06
CA LEU A 918 -3.51 41.25 50.16
C LEU A 918 -4.35 41.92 49.07
N THR A 919 -3.79 42.09 47.91
CA THR A 919 -4.55 42.35 46.69
C THR A 919 -4.79 41.05 45.96
N LYS A 920 -6.06 40.70 45.78
CA LYS A 920 -6.49 39.63 44.86
C LYS A 920 -5.89 39.85 43.48
N VAL A 921 -4.93 39.04 43.11
CA VAL A 921 -4.45 38.97 41.71
C VAL A 921 -5.52 38.24 40.93
N LYS A 922 -6.22 38.97 40.08
CA LYS A 922 -7.04 38.40 39.01
C LYS A 922 -6.15 37.48 38.19
N SER A 923 -6.46 36.22 38.12
CA SER A 923 -5.87 35.29 37.15
C SER A 923 -6.13 35.84 35.76
N ALA A 924 -5.11 36.35 35.12
CA ALA A 924 -5.14 36.61 33.69
C ALA A 924 -5.32 35.25 33.00
N GLN A 925 -6.43 35.10 32.31
CA GLN A 925 -6.61 34.02 31.37
C GLN A 925 -5.45 34.12 30.38
N ARG A 926 -4.45 33.26 30.54
CA ARG A 926 -3.50 32.96 29.49
C ARG A 926 -4.28 32.16 28.42
N GLU A 927 -4.56 32.79 27.28
CA GLU A 927 -4.90 32.04 26.06
C GLU A 927 -3.84 30.95 25.86
N PRO A 928 -4.24 29.69 25.72
CA PRO A 928 -3.30 28.63 25.48
C PRO A 928 -2.66 28.87 24.11
N LYS A 929 -1.39 29.26 24.06
CA LYS A 929 -0.61 29.17 22.84
C LYS A 929 -0.64 27.71 22.41
N PRO A 930 -0.97 27.41 21.15
CA PRO A 930 -0.90 26.05 20.66
C PRO A 930 0.55 25.56 20.83
N LYS A 931 0.75 24.65 21.79
CA LYS A 931 2.01 23.91 21.88
C LYS A 931 2.11 23.08 20.61
N LYS A 932 3.09 23.40 19.76
CA LYS A 932 3.54 22.49 18.71
C LYS A 932 3.71 21.12 19.31
N ASP A 933 3.12 20.12 18.67
CA ASP A 933 3.13 18.72 19.11
C ASP A 933 4.56 18.30 19.51
N ALA A 934 4.74 18.03 20.79
CA ALA A 934 6.02 17.54 21.32
C ALA A 934 6.38 16.13 20.82
N MET A 935 5.51 15.52 20.01
CA MET A 935 5.68 14.21 19.37
C MET A 935 5.96 14.29 17.87
N GLU A 936 5.95 15.47 17.24
CA GLU A 936 6.39 15.57 15.84
C GLU A 936 7.91 15.44 15.78
N GLU A 937 8.35 14.42 15.02
CA GLU A 937 9.77 14.29 14.68
C GLU A 937 10.24 15.53 13.93
N THR A 938 11.20 16.26 14.48
CA THR A 938 11.81 17.42 13.81
C THR A 938 12.59 16.92 12.59
N LYS A 939 12.12 17.26 11.41
CA LYS A 939 12.84 17.00 10.15
C LYS A 939 13.83 18.16 9.91
N ALA A 940 15.08 17.82 9.59
CA ALA A 940 16.02 18.83 9.11
C ALA A 940 15.57 19.27 7.71
N GLU A 941 15.21 20.55 7.57
CA GLU A 941 14.85 21.16 6.29
C GLU A 941 16.11 21.54 5.50
N GLY A 942 16.09 21.29 4.19
CA GLY A 942 17.11 21.66 3.24
C GLY A 942 18.07 20.55 2.85
N GLY A 943 19.02 20.84 1.97
CA GLY A 943 20.03 19.91 1.50
C GLY A 943 20.99 19.49 2.61
N VAL A 944 21.60 18.29 2.45
CA VAL A 944 22.61 17.79 3.40
C VAL A 944 23.74 18.82 3.58
N LYS A 945 23.93 19.28 4.80
CA LYS A 945 25.00 20.26 5.10
C LYS A 945 26.38 19.64 4.79
N TRP A 946 27.26 20.42 4.20
CA TRP A 946 28.60 19.97 3.84
C TRP A 946 29.42 19.44 5.04
N THR A 947 29.11 19.89 6.24
CA THR A 947 29.65 19.35 7.48
C THR A 947 29.30 17.89 7.72
N VAL A 948 28.08 17.46 7.37
CA VAL A 948 27.62 16.06 7.48
C VAL A 948 28.34 15.18 6.44
N VAL A 949 28.49 15.70 5.21
CA VAL A 949 29.24 15.01 4.15
C VAL A 949 30.71 14.86 4.56
N ALA A 950 31.33 15.90 5.12
CA ALA A 950 32.70 15.85 5.61
C ALA A 950 32.86 14.87 6.78
N LEU A 951 31.89 14.82 7.70
CA LEU A 951 31.86 13.83 8.78
C LEU A 951 31.77 12.40 8.25
N TYR A 952 30.91 12.18 7.25
CA TYR A 952 30.77 10.88 6.59
C TYR A 952 32.06 10.44 5.90
N LEU A 953 32.68 11.34 5.11
CA LEU A 953 33.95 11.09 4.45
C LEU A 953 35.09 10.82 5.47
N LYS A 954 35.12 11.55 6.59
CA LYS A 954 36.08 11.31 7.69
C LYS A 954 35.86 9.94 8.35
N ALA A 955 34.61 9.51 8.48
CA ALA A 955 34.26 8.18 9.02
C ALA A 955 34.64 7.03 8.07
N MET A 956 34.71 7.28 6.75
CA MET A 956 35.17 6.29 5.76
C MET A 956 36.68 6.01 5.83
N GLY A 957 37.45 6.84 6.50
CA GLY A 957 38.91 6.67 6.66
C GLY A 957 39.73 7.82 6.07
N PRO A 958 41.04 7.71 6.03
CA PRO A 958 41.91 8.73 5.45
C PRO A 958 41.55 8.96 3.96
N TRP A 959 41.65 10.21 3.52
CA TRP A 959 41.26 10.68 2.17
C TRP A 959 41.87 9.85 1.02
N TYR A 960 43.07 9.32 1.20
CA TYR A 960 43.73 8.47 0.21
C TYR A 960 43.09 7.07 0.08
N VAL A 961 42.37 6.60 1.08
CA VAL A 961 41.59 5.35 1.00
C VAL A 961 40.26 5.60 0.28
N SER A 962 39.68 6.79 0.48
CA SER A 962 38.42 7.18 -0.19
C SER A 962 38.58 7.46 -1.70
N ILE A 963 39.80 7.78 -2.16
CA ILE A 963 40.09 8.01 -3.60
C ILE A 963 40.44 6.69 -4.31
N SER A 964 40.91 5.68 -3.60
CA SER A 964 41.27 4.37 -4.17
C SER A 964 40.08 3.41 -4.37
N HIS A 965 38.93 3.78 -3.87
CA HIS A 965 37.63 3.12 -4.09
C HIS A 965 36.71 3.95 -5.03
#